data_2348969c550d79d47b5dd1f80050d906
#
_entry.id   2348969c550d79d47b5dd1f80050d906
#
_cell.length_a   1.000
_cell.length_b   1.000
_cell.length_c   1.000
_cell.angle_alpha   90.00
_cell.angle_beta   90.00
_cell.angle_gamma   90.00
#
_symmetry.space_group_name_H-M   'P 1'
#
loop_
_entity.id
_entity.type
_entity.pdbx_description
1 polymer ?
#
loop_
_entity_poly.entity_id
_entity_poly.type
_entity_poly.pdbx_seq_one_letter_code
_entity_poly.pdbx_strand_id
1 'polypeptide(L)'
;MMEPIKHQPVEQEPSVPEKEATSAVNPSIAKQATLDAFKKLNPAHMVKQPIMFVVWIGCLLTIGYTIFIDEMRGFNLAVSIILFLTVLFANFAESIAEGRGKAQADSLKASKADVMARKRVGQMIETVSSATLRKGDIVFVWTGEYVPGDGEIIKGLASIDESAITGESAPVIKEAGGDFSSVIGGTLVVSDEIEVRITSNPGESFLDQMIALVEGASRQKTPNELALSTLLTSLTLIFLLVVMTLPVFTNYLGFDLSGPILIALLVCLIPTTIGGLLSAIGIAGMDRVTRFNVIAMSGKAVEAAGDIQTIILDKTGTITFGNRMASDILPVGAATTEAVFSGAILSSLADETPEGRSVLELAELRNMPIEQKQLDGAEIIPFRAETRMSGLDLADGRRVRKGAGQAIQQWVADQGGEIPNNLQETVDQISRLGGTPLVVAIDTEILGVIYLKDTVKPGMRERFDRLREMGIKTVMCTGDNPLTAATIAREAGVDDFVAECTPEDKIRVIKREQDAGHLVAMTGDGTNDAPALAQADVGLAMNSGTQAAKEAANMIDLDSNPTKIIEVVEIGKQLLMTRGALTTFSIANDVAKYFAIIPAIFMVAIPQMELLNIMRLDSPTTAILSALIFNAIIIPMLIPLAMKGVSYKPMTADQLLGRNLLIYGVGGVIVPFIGIKIIDVLLASIL
;
A
#
# COMPACT_ATOMS: atom_id res chain seq x y z
N MET A 1 -44.99 -10.29 -24.68
CA MET A 1 -44.01 -9.30 -25.19
C MET A 1 -43.83 -8.27 -24.09
N MET A 2 -42.79 -8.42 -23.27
CA MET A 2 -42.40 -7.42 -22.28
C MET A 2 -41.30 -6.57 -22.91
N GLU A 3 -41.50 -5.26 -22.91
CA GLU A 3 -40.49 -4.30 -23.33
C GLU A 3 -39.28 -4.33 -22.37
N PRO A 4 -38.04 -4.21 -22.88
CA PRO A 4 -36.86 -4.15 -22.04
C PRO A 4 -36.82 -2.83 -21.28
N ILE A 5 -36.63 -2.91 -19.95
CA ILE A 5 -36.40 -1.80 -19.05
C ILE A 5 -35.14 -1.05 -19.53
N LYS A 6 -35.31 0.21 -19.92
CA LYS A 6 -34.20 1.12 -20.21
C LYS A 6 -33.43 1.37 -18.91
N HIS A 7 -32.21 0.85 -18.83
CA HIS A 7 -31.25 1.31 -17.83
C HIS A 7 -31.00 2.81 -18.04
N GLN A 8 -31.34 3.60 -17.03
CA GLN A 8 -30.80 4.96 -16.92
C GLN A 8 -29.28 4.85 -16.77
N PRO A 9 -28.47 5.72 -17.42
CA PRO A 9 -27.05 5.74 -17.18
C PRO A 9 -26.80 6.04 -15.70
N VAL A 10 -26.07 5.15 -15.04
CA VAL A 10 -25.51 5.39 -13.70
C VAL A 10 -24.76 6.72 -13.80
N GLU A 11 -25.15 7.69 -12.99
CA GLU A 11 -24.37 8.91 -12.80
C GLU A 11 -22.94 8.46 -12.51
N GLN A 12 -22.02 8.91 -13.32
CA GLN A 12 -20.59 8.72 -13.08
C GLN A 12 -20.34 9.24 -11.67
N GLU A 13 -19.92 8.34 -10.78
CA GLU A 13 -19.32 8.77 -9.51
C GLU A 13 -18.35 9.91 -9.83
N PRO A 14 -18.38 11.00 -9.05
CA PRO A 14 -17.46 12.09 -9.28
C PRO A 14 -16.05 11.48 -9.25
N SER A 15 -15.34 11.60 -10.36
CA SER A 15 -13.91 11.29 -10.42
C SER A 15 -13.30 11.82 -9.13
N VAL A 16 -12.74 10.92 -8.32
CA VAL A 16 -12.00 11.30 -7.11
C VAL A 16 -11.17 12.51 -7.51
N PRO A 17 -11.36 13.69 -6.89
CA PRO A 17 -10.59 14.84 -7.29
C PRO A 17 -9.14 14.40 -7.16
N GLU A 18 -8.42 14.38 -8.29
CA GLU A 18 -6.96 14.40 -8.25
C GLU A 18 -6.65 15.54 -7.29
N LYS A 19 -6.37 15.18 -6.02
CA LYS A 19 -5.79 16.16 -5.09
C LYS A 19 -4.60 16.66 -5.87
N GLU A 20 -4.74 17.86 -6.41
CA GLU A 20 -3.77 18.51 -7.28
C GLU A 20 -2.41 18.13 -6.77
N ALA A 21 -1.67 17.43 -7.60
CA ALA A 21 -0.28 17.15 -7.32
C ALA A 21 0.37 18.52 -7.17
N THR A 22 0.42 19.02 -5.95
CA THR A 22 1.20 20.19 -5.59
C THR A 22 2.63 19.81 -5.87
N SER A 23 3.02 20.03 -7.13
CA SER A 23 4.34 19.77 -7.71
C SER A 23 5.39 20.74 -7.17
N ALA A 24 5.00 21.64 -6.29
CA ALA A 24 5.91 22.51 -5.58
C ALA A 24 6.44 21.78 -4.34
N VAL A 25 7.73 21.55 -4.29
CA VAL A 25 8.43 21.16 -3.06
C VAL A 25 8.08 22.21 -2.01
N ASN A 26 7.42 21.79 -0.94
CA ASN A 26 7.03 22.69 0.14
C ASN A 26 8.29 23.44 0.63
N PRO A 27 8.32 24.79 0.65
CA PRO A 27 9.51 25.57 1.00
C PRO A 27 10.14 25.17 2.35
N SER A 28 9.33 24.74 3.31
CA SER A 28 9.80 24.25 4.60
C SER A 28 10.59 22.94 4.48
N ILE A 29 10.11 22.00 3.66
CA ILE A 29 10.79 20.73 3.38
C ILE A 29 12.11 20.98 2.63
N ALA A 30 12.11 21.88 1.65
CA ALA A 30 13.33 22.22 0.90
C ALA A 30 14.40 22.84 1.82
N LYS A 31 14.01 23.75 2.71
CA LYS A 31 14.92 24.36 3.69
C LYS A 31 15.52 23.30 4.63
N GLN A 32 14.69 22.42 5.16
CA GLN A 32 15.15 21.35 6.04
C GLN A 32 16.05 20.37 5.30
N ALA A 33 15.69 19.96 4.09
CA ALA A 33 16.48 19.06 3.24
C ALA A 33 17.86 19.66 2.92
N THR A 34 17.95 20.98 2.73
CA THR A 34 19.25 21.67 2.54
C THR A 34 20.13 21.53 3.78
N LEU A 35 19.59 21.80 4.98
CA LEU A 35 20.36 21.64 6.23
C LEU A 35 20.81 20.20 6.45
N ASP A 36 19.92 19.24 6.18
CA ASP A 36 20.24 17.82 6.37
C ASP A 36 21.23 17.30 5.32
N ALA A 37 21.24 17.86 4.09
CA ALA A 37 22.25 17.57 3.09
C ALA A 37 23.68 17.93 3.57
N PHE A 38 23.84 19.04 4.28
CA PHE A 38 25.13 19.40 4.90
C PHE A 38 25.51 18.46 6.05
N LYS A 39 24.55 18.06 6.90
CA LYS A 39 24.83 17.10 7.99
C LYS A 39 25.26 15.74 7.47
N LYS A 40 24.72 15.32 6.32
CA LYS A 40 25.05 14.05 5.64
C LYS A 40 26.46 14.01 5.04
N LEU A 41 27.20 15.13 5.00
CA LEU A 41 28.62 15.15 4.65
C LEU A 41 29.51 14.45 5.70
N ASN A 42 28.95 14.04 6.82
CA ASN A 42 29.67 13.27 7.84
C ASN A 42 30.20 11.94 7.25
N PRO A 43 31.49 11.62 7.46
CA PRO A 43 32.13 10.39 6.99
C PRO A 43 31.34 9.12 7.28
N ALA A 44 30.76 9.00 8.47
CA ALA A 44 29.96 7.83 8.90
C ALA A 44 28.70 7.62 8.03
N HIS A 45 28.14 8.68 7.45
CA HIS A 45 27.03 8.60 6.50
C HIS A 45 27.56 8.29 5.08
N MET A 46 28.59 8.99 4.65
CA MET A 46 29.15 8.86 3.30
C MET A 46 29.63 7.44 2.99
N VAL A 47 30.26 6.74 3.94
CA VAL A 47 30.71 5.34 3.78
C VAL A 47 29.57 4.38 3.41
N LYS A 48 28.33 4.68 3.79
CA LYS A 48 27.14 3.87 3.44
C LYS A 48 26.75 3.98 1.95
N GLN A 49 27.29 4.96 1.25
CA GLN A 49 27.07 5.24 -0.18
C GLN A 49 28.42 5.18 -0.95
N PRO A 50 28.90 3.99 -1.35
CA PRO A 50 30.26 3.82 -1.85
C PRO A 50 30.65 4.76 -3.00
N ILE A 51 29.73 5.00 -3.95
CA ILE A 51 29.96 5.88 -5.10
C ILE A 51 30.17 7.33 -4.65
N MET A 52 29.25 7.86 -3.85
CA MET A 52 29.35 9.24 -3.33
C MET A 52 30.52 9.41 -2.38
N PHE A 53 30.91 8.36 -1.67
CA PHE A 53 32.10 8.35 -0.82
C PHE A 53 33.38 8.56 -1.64
N VAL A 54 33.51 7.91 -2.81
CA VAL A 54 34.66 8.13 -3.73
C VAL A 54 34.68 9.57 -4.23
N VAL A 55 33.54 10.15 -4.61
CA VAL A 55 33.43 11.56 -5.03
C VAL A 55 33.80 12.50 -3.88
N TRP A 56 33.34 12.20 -2.66
CA TRP A 56 33.64 12.99 -1.47
C TRP A 56 35.14 12.97 -1.12
N ILE A 57 35.79 11.79 -1.19
CA ILE A 57 37.27 11.70 -1.05
C ILE A 57 37.98 12.49 -2.16
N GLY A 58 37.50 12.36 -3.41
CA GLY A 58 38.02 13.13 -4.53
C GLY A 58 37.93 14.63 -4.29
N CYS A 59 36.83 15.12 -3.73
CA CYS A 59 36.65 16.50 -3.34
C CYS A 59 37.67 16.93 -2.27
N LEU A 60 37.90 16.14 -1.24
CA LEU A 60 38.89 16.46 -0.19
C LEU A 60 40.32 16.49 -0.76
N LEU A 61 40.65 15.57 -1.63
CA LEU A 61 41.97 15.54 -2.31
C LEU A 61 42.15 16.77 -3.20
N THR A 62 41.14 17.16 -4.00
CA THR A 62 41.26 18.35 -4.88
C THR A 62 41.33 19.65 -4.08
N ILE A 63 40.68 19.75 -2.92
CA ILE A 63 40.87 20.85 -1.96
C ILE A 63 42.32 20.89 -1.49
N GLY A 64 42.89 19.74 -1.12
CA GLY A 64 44.33 19.63 -0.79
C GLY A 64 45.23 20.12 -1.90
N TYR A 65 45.01 19.69 -3.15
CA TYR A 65 45.75 20.20 -4.33
C TYR A 65 45.61 21.72 -4.48
N THR A 66 44.42 22.29 -4.27
CA THR A 66 44.18 23.74 -4.37
C THR A 66 44.99 24.54 -3.33
N ILE A 67 45.17 23.97 -2.12
CA ILE A 67 45.85 24.64 -1.01
C ILE A 67 47.38 24.52 -1.15
N PHE A 68 47.88 23.34 -1.48
CA PHE A 68 49.33 23.01 -1.40
C PHE A 68 50.06 23.10 -2.73
N ILE A 69 49.37 23.17 -3.87
CA ILE A 69 49.98 23.16 -5.20
C ILE A 69 49.47 24.36 -5.99
N ASP A 70 50.40 25.25 -6.38
CA ASP A 70 50.03 26.48 -7.10
C ASP A 70 49.73 26.26 -8.59
N GLU A 71 50.18 25.14 -9.16
CA GLU A 71 49.94 24.81 -10.54
C GLU A 71 48.46 24.56 -10.83
N MET A 72 47.88 25.24 -11.82
CA MET A 72 46.49 25.17 -12.19
C MET A 72 45.47 25.43 -11.02
N ARG A 73 45.83 26.29 -10.05
CA ARG A 73 45.06 26.54 -8.84
C ARG A 73 43.59 26.89 -9.13
N GLY A 74 43.33 27.72 -10.15
CA GLY A 74 41.98 28.08 -10.57
C GLY A 74 41.15 26.87 -11.03
N PHE A 75 41.73 25.98 -11.82
CA PHE A 75 41.12 24.74 -12.26
C PHE A 75 40.84 23.79 -11.09
N ASN A 76 41.84 23.59 -10.21
CA ASN A 76 41.73 22.74 -9.03
C ASN A 76 40.59 23.23 -8.08
N LEU A 77 40.49 24.56 -7.90
CA LEU A 77 39.41 25.16 -7.14
C LEU A 77 38.04 24.92 -7.79
N ALA A 78 37.94 25.12 -9.11
CA ALA A 78 36.68 24.87 -9.83
C ALA A 78 36.24 23.41 -9.71
N VAL A 79 37.16 22.45 -9.90
CA VAL A 79 36.89 21.02 -9.72
C VAL A 79 36.39 20.74 -8.28
N SER A 80 37.08 21.29 -7.26
CA SER A 80 36.73 21.11 -5.86
C SER A 80 35.30 21.58 -5.57
N ILE A 81 34.91 22.76 -6.06
CA ILE A 81 33.57 23.33 -5.89
C ILE A 81 32.54 22.46 -6.59
N ILE A 82 32.78 22.01 -7.81
CA ILE A 82 31.83 21.18 -8.55
C ILE A 82 31.63 19.82 -7.89
N LEU A 83 32.72 19.18 -7.43
CA LEU A 83 32.61 17.91 -6.69
C LEU A 83 31.84 18.07 -5.39
N PHE A 84 32.11 19.15 -4.65
CA PHE A 84 31.36 19.48 -3.44
C PHE A 84 29.86 19.65 -3.71
N LEU A 85 29.50 20.40 -4.76
CA LEU A 85 28.11 20.57 -5.17
C LEU A 85 27.49 19.26 -5.63
N THR A 86 28.23 18.40 -6.33
CA THR A 86 27.74 17.06 -6.74
C THR A 86 27.35 16.22 -5.54
N VAL A 87 28.19 16.13 -4.51
CA VAL A 87 27.89 15.40 -3.27
C VAL A 87 26.72 16.05 -2.53
N LEU A 88 26.69 17.38 -2.45
CA LEU A 88 25.62 18.13 -1.80
C LEU A 88 24.27 17.88 -2.48
N PHE A 89 24.21 17.89 -3.82
CA PHE A 89 22.98 17.64 -4.58
C PHE A 89 22.50 16.20 -4.43
N ALA A 90 23.39 15.22 -4.37
CA ALA A 90 23.03 13.82 -4.11
C ALA A 90 22.42 13.67 -2.70
N ASN A 91 23.06 14.23 -1.67
CA ASN A 91 22.54 14.26 -0.31
C ASN A 91 21.21 15.01 -0.20
N PHE A 92 21.07 16.10 -0.97
CA PHE A 92 19.82 16.87 -1.03
C PHE A 92 18.66 16.06 -1.64
N ALA A 93 18.94 15.30 -2.72
CA ALA A 93 17.95 14.42 -3.33
C ALA A 93 17.40 13.37 -2.34
N GLU A 94 18.28 12.76 -1.56
CA GLU A 94 17.90 11.82 -0.50
C GLU A 94 17.14 12.52 0.62
N SER A 95 17.62 13.70 1.08
CA SER A 95 17.01 14.45 2.19
C SER A 95 15.63 15.01 1.85
N ILE A 96 15.35 15.38 0.59
CA ILE A 96 13.99 15.75 0.14
C ILE A 96 13.04 14.56 0.23
N ALA A 97 13.48 13.39 -0.21
CA ALA A 97 12.67 12.19 -0.14
C ALA A 97 12.34 11.81 1.33
N GLU A 98 13.34 11.82 2.21
CA GLU A 98 13.16 11.59 3.65
C GLU A 98 12.28 12.66 4.33
N GLY A 99 12.46 13.93 3.95
CA GLY A 99 11.71 15.06 4.52
C GLY A 99 10.20 14.98 4.25
N ARG A 100 9.78 14.40 3.13
CA ARG A 100 8.36 14.12 2.85
C ARG A 100 7.80 13.05 3.80
N GLY A 101 8.52 11.95 3.97
CA GLY A 101 8.14 10.93 4.92
C GLY A 101 8.05 11.47 6.35
N LYS A 102 9.03 12.28 6.77
CA LYS A 102 9.05 12.88 8.10
C LYS A 102 7.86 13.84 8.34
N ALA A 103 7.49 14.67 7.37
CA ALA A 103 6.34 15.56 7.49
C ALA A 103 5.02 14.75 7.68
N GLN A 104 4.90 13.58 7.07
CA GLN A 104 3.77 12.69 7.26
C GLN A 104 3.80 12.03 8.65
N ALA A 105 4.97 11.59 9.11
CA ALA A 105 5.14 11.08 10.48
C ALA A 105 4.79 12.12 11.54
N ASP A 106 5.17 13.39 11.35
CA ASP A 106 4.83 14.48 12.25
C ASP A 106 3.31 14.74 12.29
N SER A 107 2.62 14.59 11.16
CA SER A 107 1.15 14.64 11.11
C SER A 107 0.51 13.51 11.91
N LEU A 108 1.03 12.30 11.79
CA LEU A 108 0.56 11.13 12.58
C LEU A 108 0.87 11.30 14.07
N LYS A 109 2.04 11.85 14.43
CA LYS A 109 2.36 12.18 15.83
C LYS A 109 1.40 13.19 16.44
N ALA A 110 0.97 14.19 15.66
CA ALA A 110 0.00 15.18 16.11
C ALA A 110 -1.38 14.58 16.42
N SER A 111 -1.72 13.46 15.80
CA SER A 111 -2.96 12.70 16.05
C SER A 111 -2.88 11.83 17.32
N LYS A 112 -1.67 11.62 17.87
CA LYS A 112 -1.47 10.85 19.10
C LYS A 112 -1.71 11.75 20.30
N ALA A 113 -2.93 11.69 20.87
CA ALA A 113 -3.26 12.41 22.10
C ALA A 113 -3.00 11.52 23.33
N ASP A 114 -2.30 12.07 24.34
CA ASP A 114 -2.29 11.45 25.67
C ASP A 114 -3.67 11.63 26.30
N VAL A 115 -4.44 10.55 26.39
CA VAL A 115 -5.78 10.55 26.99
C VAL A 115 -5.77 9.85 28.35
N MET A 116 -6.73 10.22 29.20
CA MET A 116 -6.94 9.50 30.46
C MET A 116 -7.78 8.25 30.19
N ALA A 117 -7.29 7.11 30.66
CA ALA A 117 -7.92 5.80 30.50
C ALA A 117 -8.51 5.30 31.80
N ARG A 118 -9.69 4.68 31.75
CA ARG A 118 -10.32 3.99 32.88
C ARG A 118 -9.90 2.54 32.89
N LYS A 119 -8.86 2.23 33.68
CA LYS A 119 -8.30 0.89 33.78
C LYS A 119 -8.98 0.09 34.90
N ARG A 120 -9.30 -1.17 34.63
CA ARG A 120 -9.76 -2.13 35.65
C ARG A 120 -8.58 -2.61 36.50
N VAL A 121 -8.66 -2.36 37.83
CA VAL A 121 -7.70 -2.88 38.81
C VAL A 121 -8.48 -3.72 39.83
N GLY A 122 -8.48 -5.04 39.64
CA GLY A 122 -9.33 -5.94 40.43
C GLY A 122 -10.84 -5.69 40.17
N GLN A 123 -11.55 -5.23 41.20
CA GLN A 123 -12.98 -4.83 41.12
C GLN A 123 -13.20 -3.32 41.01
N MET A 124 -12.13 -2.52 41.05
CA MET A 124 -12.21 -1.05 40.95
C MET A 124 -11.77 -0.56 39.58
N ILE A 125 -12.24 0.65 39.25
CA ILE A 125 -11.81 1.37 38.03
C ILE A 125 -10.93 2.53 38.50
N GLU A 126 -9.70 2.59 37.99
CA GLU A 126 -8.77 3.68 38.22
C GLU A 126 -8.56 4.48 36.94
N THR A 127 -8.47 5.79 37.08
CA THR A 127 -8.14 6.67 35.95
C THR A 127 -6.63 6.85 35.88
N VAL A 128 -6.04 6.40 34.77
CA VAL A 128 -4.59 6.42 34.52
C VAL A 128 -4.28 7.10 33.19
N SER A 129 -3.04 7.58 32.99
CA SER A 129 -2.62 8.06 31.68
C SER A 129 -2.49 6.89 30.70
N SER A 130 -2.93 7.08 29.44
CA SER A 130 -2.78 6.08 28.37
C SER A 130 -1.32 5.62 28.19
N ALA A 131 -0.35 6.50 28.43
CA ALA A 131 1.08 6.18 28.37
C ALA A 131 1.54 5.12 29.39
N THR A 132 0.73 4.83 30.43
CA THR A 132 1.06 3.83 31.47
C THR A 132 0.43 2.47 31.21
N LEU A 133 -0.47 2.36 30.24
CA LEU A 133 -1.15 1.10 29.90
C LEU A 133 -0.15 0.05 29.40
N ARG A 134 -0.43 -1.20 29.70
CA ARG A 134 0.38 -2.36 29.30
C ARG A 134 -0.50 -3.40 28.61
N LYS A 135 0.13 -4.23 27.79
CA LYS A 135 -0.51 -5.38 27.16
C LYS A 135 -1.19 -6.26 28.22
N GLY A 136 -2.48 -6.54 28.01
CA GLY A 136 -3.33 -7.31 28.91
C GLY A 136 -4.18 -6.47 29.87
N ASP A 137 -3.95 -5.14 29.98
CA ASP A 137 -4.80 -4.27 30.77
C ASP A 137 -6.20 -4.18 30.14
N ILE A 138 -7.24 -4.08 30.97
CA ILE A 138 -8.61 -3.91 30.53
C ILE A 138 -9.03 -2.47 30.83
N VAL A 139 -9.53 -1.78 29.82
CA VAL A 139 -10.00 -0.41 29.91
C VAL A 139 -11.45 -0.29 29.46
N PHE A 140 -12.16 0.69 30.04
CA PHE A 140 -13.52 1.05 29.67
C PHE A 140 -13.46 2.32 28.82
N VAL A 141 -14.15 2.33 27.68
CA VAL A 141 -14.26 3.50 26.79
C VAL A 141 -15.74 3.77 26.53
N TRP A 142 -16.16 4.98 26.78
CA TRP A 142 -17.53 5.42 26.63
C TRP A 142 -17.72 6.32 25.41
N THR A 143 -18.97 6.49 25.00
CA THR A 143 -19.33 7.44 23.95
C THR A 143 -18.70 8.81 24.16
N GLY A 144 -18.08 9.36 23.12
CA GLY A 144 -17.38 10.64 23.15
C GLY A 144 -15.93 10.57 23.66
N GLU A 145 -15.42 9.40 24.00
CA GLU A 145 -14.04 9.22 24.47
C GLU A 145 -13.16 8.60 23.38
N TYR A 146 -11.87 8.95 23.45
CA TYR A 146 -10.86 8.33 22.59
C TYR A 146 -10.42 6.99 23.16
N VAL A 147 -10.24 6.00 22.29
CA VAL A 147 -9.64 4.71 22.63
C VAL A 147 -8.19 4.97 23.09
N PRO A 148 -7.83 4.57 24.32
CA PRO A 148 -6.56 5.00 24.93
C PRO A 148 -5.32 4.22 24.45
N GLY A 149 -5.50 3.15 23.70
CA GLY A 149 -4.42 2.32 23.14
C GLY A 149 -4.98 1.23 22.25
N ASP A 150 -4.13 0.61 21.46
CA ASP A 150 -4.54 -0.50 20.60
C ASP A 150 -5.02 -1.67 21.44
N GLY A 151 -6.13 -2.26 21.02
CA GLY A 151 -6.76 -3.31 21.80
C GLY A 151 -7.76 -4.15 21.02
N GLU A 152 -8.34 -5.08 21.73
CA GLU A 152 -9.41 -5.95 21.28
C GLU A 152 -10.63 -5.74 22.15
N ILE A 153 -11.80 -5.51 21.55
CA ILE A 153 -13.07 -5.42 22.27
C ILE A 153 -13.39 -6.80 22.84
N ILE A 154 -13.49 -6.89 24.17
CA ILE A 154 -13.86 -8.13 24.88
C ILE A 154 -15.31 -8.14 25.32
N LYS A 155 -15.96 -6.96 25.33
CA LYS A 155 -17.37 -6.83 25.65
C LYS A 155 -17.93 -5.53 25.10
N GLY A 156 -19.16 -5.57 24.56
CA GLY A 156 -19.84 -4.45 23.98
C GLY A 156 -19.77 -4.43 22.45
N LEU A 157 -20.51 -3.47 21.89
CA LEU A 157 -20.56 -3.11 20.47
C LEU A 157 -20.57 -1.59 20.42
N ALA A 158 -19.80 -0.97 19.55
CA ALA A 158 -19.79 0.48 19.41
C ALA A 158 -19.51 0.91 17.97
N SER A 159 -19.98 2.10 17.63
CA SER A 159 -19.59 2.80 16.43
C SER A 159 -18.35 3.65 16.72
N ILE A 160 -17.27 3.45 15.96
CA ILE A 160 -15.97 4.08 16.19
C ILE A 160 -15.61 4.91 14.96
N ASP A 161 -15.31 6.19 15.19
CA ASP A 161 -14.75 7.09 14.18
C ASP A 161 -13.24 6.90 14.10
N GLU A 162 -12.79 6.33 13.00
CA GLU A 162 -11.38 6.08 12.69
C GLU A 162 -10.81 7.16 11.74
N SER A 163 -11.55 8.21 11.43
CA SER A 163 -11.21 9.24 10.42
C SER A 163 -9.85 9.90 10.65
N ALA A 164 -9.45 10.06 11.92
CA ALA A 164 -8.15 10.63 12.29
C ALA A 164 -6.95 9.76 11.81
N ILE A 165 -7.18 8.48 11.56
CA ILE A 165 -6.16 7.49 11.16
C ILE A 165 -6.37 7.06 9.71
N THR A 166 -7.61 6.72 9.35
CA THR A 166 -7.96 6.19 8.01
C THR A 166 -8.28 7.29 7.01
N GLY A 167 -8.72 8.46 7.47
CA GLY A 167 -9.26 9.53 6.63
C GLY A 167 -10.70 9.32 6.19
N GLU A 168 -11.32 8.19 6.53
CA GLU A 168 -12.73 7.86 6.21
C GLU A 168 -13.68 8.51 7.21
N SER A 169 -14.65 9.27 6.72
CA SER A 169 -15.57 10.03 7.56
C SER A 169 -16.72 9.19 8.15
N ALA A 170 -16.93 7.98 7.67
CA ALA A 170 -18.00 7.10 8.16
C ALA A 170 -17.52 6.26 9.35
N PRO A 171 -18.21 6.32 10.51
CA PRO A 171 -17.86 5.47 11.65
C PRO A 171 -18.03 3.99 11.33
N VAL A 172 -17.13 3.16 11.85
CA VAL A 172 -17.11 1.70 11.68
C VAL A 172 -17.69 1.02 12.92
N ILE A 173 -18.56 0.04 12.71
CA ILE A 173 -19.11 -0.75 13.81
C ILE A 173 -18.10 -1.81 14.23
N LYS A 174 -17.76 -1.85 15.52
CA LYS A 174 -16.85 -2.82 16.12
C LYS A 174 -17.55 -3.55 17.25
N GLU A 175 -17.29 -4.86 17.38
CA GLU A 175 -17.98 -5.72 18.36
C GLU A 175 -17.03 -6.77 18.99
N ALA A 176 -17.44 -7.28 20.15
CA ALA A 176 -16.69 -8.31 20.84
C ALA A 176 -16.83 -9.69 20.16
N GLY A 177 -15.73 -10.41 20.00
CA GLY A 177 -15.73 -11.83 19.58
C GLY A 177 -15.87 -12.07 18.07
N GLY A 178 -15.88 -11.01 17.25
CA GLY A 178 -15.90 -11.07 15.78
C GLY A 178 -14.55 -10.68 15.16
N ASP A 179 -14.47 -10.73 13.83
CA ASP A 179 -13.31 -10.27 13.06
C ASP A 179 -13.13 -8.74 13.15
N PHE A 180 -14.18 -8.01 13.54
CA PHE A 180 -14.19 -6.56 13.74
C PHE A 180 -13.96 -6.14 15.20
N SER A 181 -13.29 -6.96 16.00
CA SER A 181 -13.04 -6.69 17.43
C SER A 181 -11.83 -5.78 17.70
N SER A 182 -10.96 -5.57 16.72
CA SER A 182 -9.75 -4.77 16.87
C SER A 182 -10.03 -3.27 16.83
N VAL A 183 -9.47 -2.52 17.80
CA VAL A 183 -9.54 -1.06 17.89
C VAL A 183 -8.14 -0.44 17.95
N ILE A 184 -8.01 0.76 17.41
CA ILE A 184 -6.73 1.50 17.35
C ILE A 184 -6.77 2.66 18.35
N GLY A 185 -5.69 2.84 19.08
CA GLY A 185 -5.54 3.97 19.99
C GLY A 185 -5.62 5.31 19.27
N GLY A 186 -6.40 6.26 19.83
CA GLY A 186 -6.62 7.58 19.23
C GLY A 186 -7.87 7.69 18.35
N THR A 187 -8.63 6.61 18.15
CA THR A 187 -9.94 6.63 17.49
C THR A 187 -11.05 7.02 18.47
N LEU A 188 -12.16 7.60 18.00
CA LEU A 188 -13.24 8.15 18.83
C LEU A 188 -14.44 7.20 18.88
N VAL A 189 -14.90 6.84 20.07
CA VAL A 189 -16.15 6.08 20.24
C VAL A 189 -17.35 7.03 20.06
N VAL A 190 -18.17 6.80 19.03
CA VAL A 190 -19.29 7.67 18.65
C VAL A 190 -20.60 7.22 19.32
N SER A 191 -20.78 5.91 19.51
CA SER A 191 -21.97 5.36 20.20
C SER A 191 -21.56 4.23 21.15
N ASP A 192 -22.38 4.03 22.18
CA ASP A 192 -22.32 2.94 23.15
C ASP A 192 -21.03 2.91 24.02
N GLU A 193 -20.80 1.80 24.70
CA GLU A 193 -19.63 1.59 25.56
C GLU A 193 -18.96 0.25 25.28
N ILE A 194 -17.64 0.21 25.38
CA ILE A 194 -16.85 -1.00 25.13
C ILE A 194 -15.85 -1.26 26.26
N GLU A 195 -15.62 -2.54 26.53
CA GLU A 195 -14.47 -3.00 27.31
C GLU A 195 -13.38 -3.48 26.34
N VAL A 196 -12.22 -2.87 26.43
CA VAL A 196 -11.08 -3.14 25.53
C VAL A 196 -9.94 -3.75 26.31
N ARG A 197 -9.41 -4.89 25.84
CA ARG A 197 -8.14 -5.46 26.30
C ARG A 197 -7.01 -4.88 25.49
N ILE A 198 -6.08 -4.17 26.12
CA ILE A 198 -4.92 -3.58 25.47
C ILE A 198 -4.00 -4.67 24.92
N THR A 199 -3.59 -4.56 23.67
CA THR A 199 -2.76 -5.53 22.94
C THR A 199 -1.32 -5.09 22.74
N SER A 200 -1.00 -3.80 22.88
CA SER A 200 0.33 -3.22 22.66
C SER A 200 0.88 -2.54 23.93
N ASN A 201 2.21 -2.52 24.09
CA ASN A 201 2.87 -1.69 25.10
C ASN A 201 3.10 -0.27 24.56
N PRO A 202 3.36 0.73 25.43
CA PRO A 202 3.75 2.06 24.99
C PRO A 202 5.00 2.02 24.11
N GLY A 203 4.93 2.67 22.94
CA GLY A 203 5.98 2.64 21.93
C GLY A 203 5.88 1.50 20.92
N GLU A 204 4.95 0.57 21.11
CA GLU A 204 4.69 -0.58 20.22
C GLU A 204 3.31 -0.47 19.54
N SER A 205 2.58 0.62 19.74
CA SER A 205 1.25 0.80 19.13
C SER A 205 1.35 0.82 17.60
N PHE A 206 0.23 0.52 16.94
CA PHE A 206 0.10 0.62 15.49
C PHE A 206 0.55 1.99 14.96
N LEU A 207 0.14 3.07 15.63
CA LEU A 207 0.60 4.43 15.30
C LEU A 207 2.12 4.58 15.52
N ASP A 208 2.69 4.03 16.59
CA ASP A 208 4.14 4.07 16.82
C ASP A 208 4.92 3.32 15.74
N GLN A 209 4.43 2.15 15.33
CA GLN A 209 5.01 1.39 14.22
C GLN A 209 4.91 2.15 12.90
N MET A 210 3.75 2.76 12.60
CA MET A 210 3.56 3.61 11.42
C MET A 210 4.55 4.77 11.40
N ILE A 211 4.68 5.49 12.50
CA ILE A 211 5.60 6.61 12.64
C ILE A 211 7.03 6.15 12.39
N ALA A 212 7.46 5.03 13.01
CA ALA A 212 8.80 4.48 12.82
C ALA A 212 9.10 4.07 11.38
N LEU A 213 8.12 3.48 10.68
CA LEU A 213 8.25 3.10 9.27
C LEU A 213 8.36 4.32 8.36
N VAL A 214 7.53 5.33 8.60
CA VAL A 214 7.51 6.57 7.81
C VAL A 214 8.76 7.42 8.07
N GLU A 215 9.30 7.42 9.30
CA GLU A 215 10.58 8.07 9.64
C GLU A 215 11.80 7.36 9.06
N GLY A 216 11.63 6.18 8.45
CA GLY A 216 12.72 5.47 7.79
C GLY A 216 13.72 4.80 8.74
N ALA A 217 13.40 4.68 10.03
CA ALA A 217 14.29 4.10 11.05
C ALA A 217 14.65 2.63 10.79
N SER A 218 13.85 1.91 9.96
CA SER A 218 14.03 0.48 9.69
C SER A 218 14.08 0.11 8.19
N ARG A 219 14.37 1.09 7.30
CA ARG A 219 14.37 0.82 5.86
C ARG A 219 15.45 -0.20 5.46
N GLN A 220 15.01 -1.40 5.14
CA GLN A 220 15.85 -2.41 4.49
C GLN A 220 15.91 -2.14 2.98
N LYS A 221 17.12 -2.25 2.40
CA LYS A 221 17.29 -2.17 0.94
C LYS A 221 16.59 -3.36 0.27
N THR A 222 15.95 -3.09 -0.87
CA THR A 222 15.30 -4.14 -1.66
C THR A 222 16.36 -5.03 -2.36
N PRO A 223 16.01 -6.26 -2.77
CA PRO A 223 16.92 -7.13 -3.52
C PRO A 223 17.47 -6.46 -4.80
N ASN A 224 16.64 -5.75 -5.54
CA ASN A 224 17.05 -5.03 -6.74
C ASN A 224 17.93 -3.82 -6.40
N GLU A 225 17.69 -3.11 -5.29
CA GLU A 225 18.58 -2.05 -4.81
C GLU A 225 19.96 -2.61 -4.42
N LEU A 226 20.00 -3.78 -3.79
CA LEU A 226 21.24 -4.46 -3.43
C LEU A 226 22.01 -4.90 -4.70
N ALA A 227 21.32 -5.54 -5.65
CA ALA A 227 21.94 -5.97 -6.91
C ALA A 227 22.50 -4.78 -7.70
N LEU A 228 21.71 -3.71 -7.84
CA LEU A 228 22.16 -2.50 -8.54
C LEU A 228 23.30 -1.80 -7.78
N SER A 229 23.22 -1.69 -6.45
CA SER A 229 24.30 -1.13 -5.63
C SER A 229 25.60 -1.94 -5.76
N THR A 230 25.52 -3.26 -5.83
CA THR A 230 26.67 -4.16 -6.04
C THR A 230 27.29 -3.95 -7.41
N LEU A 231 26.46 -3.89 -8.47
CA LEU A 231 26.92 -3.59 -9.85
C LEU A 231 27.64 -2.25 -9.91
N LEU A 232 27.01 -1.20 -9.38
CA LEU A 232 27.57 0.16 -9.39
C LEU A 232 28.87 0.26 -8.58
N THR A 233 28.95 -0.42 -7.44
CA THR A 233 30.18 -0.49 -6.62
C THR A 233 31.29 -1.22 -7.38
N SER A 234 30.97 -2.33 -8.04
CA SER A 234 31.94 -3.09 -8.85
C SER A 234 32.47 -2.25 -10.00
N LEU A 235 31.60 -1.54 -10.72
CA LEU A 235 32.01 -0.61 -11.77
C LEU A 235 32.91 0.51 -11.23
N THR A 236 32.56 1.06 -10.06
CA THR A 236 33.39 2.11 -9.40
C THR A 236 34.79 1.59 -9.07
N LEU A 237 34.92 0.36 -8.56
CA LEU A 237 36.20 -0.25 -8.27
C LEU A 237 37.02 -0.50 -9.55
N ILE A 238 36.37 -0.97 -10.63
CA ILE A 238 37.04 -1.16 -11.93
C ILE A 238 37.55 0.17 -12.45
N PHE A 239 36.73 1.22 -12.47
CA PHE A 239 37.16 2.54 -12.94
C PHE A 239 38.26 3.17 -12.07
N LEU A 240 38.18 2.96 -10.74
CA LEU A 240 39.24 3.40 -9.84
C LEU A 240 40.57 2.75 -10.20
N LEU A 241 40.58 1.44 -10.43
CA LEU A 241 41.78 0.70 -10.82
C LEU A 241 42.30 1.17 -12.18
N VAL A 242 41.42 1.38 -13.16
CA VAL A 242 41.78 1.92 -14.48
C VAL A 242 42.45 3.29 -14.33
N VAL A 243 41.81 4.22 -13.60
CA VAL A 243 42.35 5.58 -13.42
C VAL A 243 43.66 5.56 -12.64
N MET A 244 43.84 4.69 -11.66
CA MET A 244 45.11 4.53 -10.93
C MET A 244 46.27 4.03 -11.82
N THR A 245 45.98 3.28 -12.89
CA THR A 245 47.01 2.79 -13.83
C THR A 245 47.36 3.80 -14.94
N LEU A 246 46.46 4.77 -15.21
CA LEU A 246 46.68 5.77 -16.29
C LEU A 246 48.00 6.55 -16.18
N PRO A 247 48.45 7.02 -15.01
CA PRO A 247 49.74 7.75 -14.92
C PRO A 247 50.90 6.97 -15.44
N VAL A 248 50.92 5.63 -15.30
CA VAL A 248 51.99 4.78 -15.82
C VAL A 248 51.99 4.80 -17.36
N PHE A 249 50.80 4.72 -17.98
CA PHE A 249 50.68 4.75 -19.45
C PHE A 249 50.96 6.13 -20.01
N THR A 250 50.46 7.20 -19.36
CA THR A 250 50.67 8.57 -19.86
C THR A 250 52.14 9.00 -19.73
N ASN A 251 52.82 8.61 -18.66
CA ASN A 251 54.25 8.82 -18.50
C ASN A 251 55.05 8.09 -19.62
N TYR A 252 54.67 6.85 -19.96
CA TYR A 252 55.25 6.13 -21.09
C TYR A 252 55.03 6.85 -22.44
N LEU A 253 53.86 7.52 -22.60
CA LEU A 253 53.54 8.32 -23.78
C LEU A 253 54.21 9.73 -23.78
N GLY A 254 54.92 10.07 -22.73
CA GLY A 254 55.66 11.32 -22.61
C GLY A 254 54.87 12.53 -22.15
N PHE A 255 53.74 12.33 -21.48
CA PHE A 255 52.98 13.40 -20.83
C PHE A 255 52.42 12.98 -19.46
N ASP A 256 52.31 13.94 -18.54
CA ASP A 256 51.83 13.73 -17.20
C ASP A 256 50.39 14.21 -17.03
N LEU A 257 49.58 13.44 -16.30
CA LEU A 257 48.23 13.84 -15.86
C LEU A 257 48.30 14.31 -14.41
N SER A 258 47.82 15.51 -14.17
CA SER A 258 47.69 16.03 -12.79
C SER A 258 46.65 15.27 -11.99
N GLY A 259 46.83 15.17 -10.67
CA GLY A 259 45.89 14.49 -9.77
C GLY A 259 44.44 14.97 -9.91
N PRO A 260 44.15 16.28 -9.95
CA PRO A 260 42.80 16.80 -10.17
C PRO A 260 42.14 16.35 -11.48
N ILE A 261 42.91 16.21 -12.57
CA ILE A 261 42.41 15.68 -13.86
C ILE A 261 42.02 14.20 -13.72
N LEU A 262 42.84 13.41 -13.03
CA LEU A 262 42.53 12.00 -12.75
C LEU A 262 41.28 11.83 -11.89
N ILE A 263 41.12 12.68 -10.88
CA ILE A 263 39.92 12.69 -10.03
C ILE A 263 38.69 13.10 -10.84
N ALA A 264 38.81 14.14 -11.68
CA ALA A 264 37.72 14.57 -12.56
C ALA A 264 37.31 13.45 -13.55
N LEU A 265 38.30 12.77 -14.14
CA LEU A 265 38.05 11.62 -15.00
C LEU A 265 37.32 10.50 -14.24
N LEU A 266 37.81 10.12 -13.07
CA LEU A 266 37.17 9.09 -12.25
C LEU A 266 35.72 9.40 -11.97
N VAL A 267 35.40 10.64 -11.53
CA VAL A 267 34.04 11.06 -11.20
C VAL A 267 33.11 11.06 -12.42
N CYS A 268 33.65 11.34 -13.60
CA CYS A 268 32.86 11.25 -14.83
C CYS A 268 32.68 9.82 -15.37
N LEU A 269 33.63 8.90 -15.05
CA LEU A 269 33.52 7.49 -15.41
C LEU A 269 32.54 6.72 -14.52
N ILE A 270 32.52 7.00 -13.21
CA ILE A 270 31.64 6.30 -12.26
C ILE A 270 30.19 6.76 -12.41
N PRO A 271 29.20 5.87 -12.20
CA PRO A 271 27.79 6.17 -12.40
C PRO A 271 27.20 6.97 -11.21
N THR A 272 27.62 8.23 -11.09
CA THR A 272 27.22 9.11 -9.98
C THR A 272 25.75 9.48 -9.97
N THR A 273 25.15 9.64 -11.15
CA THR A 273 23.75 10.08 -11.29
C THR A 273 22.77 9.10 -10.64
N ILE A 274 22.84 7.81 -11.02
CA ILE A 274 21.94 6.81 -10.41
C ILE A 274 22.34 6.52 -8.96
N GLY A 275 23.65 6.55 -8.64
CA GLY A 275 24.15 6.35 -7.28
C GLY A 275 23.56 7.37 -6.29
N GLY A 276 23.38 8.63 -6.72
CA GLY A 276 22.75 9.68 -5.90
C GLY A 276 21.23 9.62 -5.83
N LEU A 277 20.56 9.00 -6.82
CA LEU A 277 19.09 8.99 -6.89
C LEU A 277 18.45 7.67 -6.42
N LEU A 278 19.22 6.57 -6.30
CA LEU A 278 18.69 5.25 -6.02
C LEU A 278 17.89 5.20 -4.72
N SER A 279 18.41 5.79 -3.65
CA SER A 279 17.72 5.89 -2.36
C SER A 279 16.44 6.72 -2.45
N ALA A 280 16.50 7.86 -3.15
CA ALA A 280 15.36 8.75 -3.32
C ALA A 280 14.19 8.07 -4.07
N ILE A 281 14.47 7.26 -5.09
CA ILE A 281 13.46 6.51 -5.85
C ILE A 281 12.71 5.54 -4.92
N GLY A 282 13.42 4.78 -4.10
CA GLY A 282 12.80 3.82 -3.19
C GLY A 282 11.94 4.48 -2.11
N ILE A 283 12.41 5.59 -1.52
CA ILE A 283 11.63 6.36 -0.53
C ILE A 283 10.37 6.95 -1.17
N ALA A 284 10.49 7.51 -2.39
CA ALA A 284 9.34 8.04 -3.12
C ALA A 284 8.29 6.97 -3.47
N GLY A 285 8.70 5.72 -3.66
CA GLY A 285 7.78 4.59 -3.86
C GLY A 285 6.92 4.34 -2.63
N MET A 286 7.52 4.28 -1.44
CA MET A 286 6.79 4.11 -0.18
C MET A 286 5.87 5.29 0.12
N ASP A 287 6.31 6.54 -0.06
CA ASP A 287 5.49 7.74 0.09
C ASP A 287 4.23 7.70 -0.78
N ARG A 288 4.36 7.19 -2.02
CA ARG A 288 3.20 7.05 -2.92
C ARG A 288 2.17 6.03 -2.42
N VAL A 289 2.60 4.86 -1.95
CA VAL A 289 1.69 3.84 -1.39
C VAL A 289 0.92 4.40 -0.19
N THR A 290 1.62 5.13 0.69
CA THR A 290 0.99 5.72 1.87
C THR A 290 -0.07 6.78 1.52
N ARG A 291 0.09 7.52 0.42
CA ARG A 291 -0.94 8.48 -0.06
C ARG A 291 -2.24 7.83 -0.53
N PHE A 292 -2.20 6.55 -0.84
CA PHE A 292 -3.38 5.74 -1.15
C PHE A 292 -3.93 5.02 0.08
N ASN A 293 -3.60 5.52 1.30
CA ASN A 293 -4.03 4.94 2.56
C ASN A 293 -3.60 3.47 2.74
N VAL A 294 -2.46 3.09 2.15
CA VAL A 294 -1.85 1.77 2.36
C VAL A 294 -0.48 1.96 3.00
N ILE A 295 -0.23 1.25 4.09
CA ILE A 295 1.05 1.27 4.79
C ILE A 295 1.86 0.06 4.38
N ALA A 296 3.03 0.29 3.80
CA ALA A 296 3.98 -0.76 3.52
C ALA A 296 5.02 -0.86 4.64
N MET A 297 5.17 -2.05 5.22
CA MET A 297 6.15 -2.32 6.28
C MET A 297 7.60 -2.29 5.77
N SER A 298 7.79 -2.37 4.46
CA SER A 298 9.12 -2.28 3.84
C SER A 298 9.04 -1.85 2.37
N GLY A 299 10.11 -1.21 1.88
CA GLY A 299 10.26 -0.94 0.44
C GLY A 299 10.31 -2.21 -0.41
N LYS A 300 10.74 -3.34 0.18
CA LYS A 300 10.72 -4.66 -0.48
C LYS A 300 9.30 -5.10 -0.84
N ALA A 301 8.32 -4.88 0.06
CA ALA A 301 6.94 -5.22 -0.20
C ALA A 301 6.36 -4.41 -1.37
N VAL A 302 6.66 -3.09 -1.44
CA VAL A 302 6.23 -2.23 -2.56
C VAL A 302 6.85 -2.68 -3.89
N GLU A 303 8.12 -3.08 -3.87
CA GLU A 303 8.81 -3.57 -5.06
C GLU A 303 8.22 -4.91 -5.51
N ALA A 304 8.04 -5.87 -4.58
CA ALA A 304 7.41 -7.15 -4.86
C ALA A 304 6.01 -6.99 -5.44
N ALA A 305 5.24 -6.01 -4.96
CA ALA A 305 3.91 -5.72 -5.49
C ALA A 305 3.92 -5.38 -6.99
N GLY A 306 5.00 -4.76 -7.50
CA GLY A 306 5.17 -4.49 -8.92
C GLY A 306 5.40 -5.72 -9.79
N ASP A 307 5.88 -6.80 -9.22
CA ASP A 307 6.25 -8.03 -9.93
C ASP A 307 5.28 -9.20 -9.66
N ILE A 308 4.14 -8.94 -9.01
CA ILE A 308 3.12 -9.96 -8.74
C ILE A 308 2.53 -10.52 -10.03
N GLN A 309 2.38 -11.84 -10.09
CA GLN A 309 1.68 -12.56 -11.16
C GLN A 309 0.35 -13.18 -10.70
N THR A 310 0.19 -13.44 -9.40
CA THR A 310 -1.04 -14.04 -8.86
C THR A 310 -1.48 -13.30 -7.61
N ILE A 311 -2.78 -13.00 -7.52
CA ILE A 311 -3.42 -12.46 -6.32
C ILE A 311 -4.40 -13.48 -5.79
N ILE A 312 -4.25 -13.85 -4.52
CA ILE A 312 -5.16 -14.71 -3.79
C ILE A 312 -6.01 -13.83 -2.88
N LEU A 313 -7.32 -13.98 -2.99
CA LEU A 313 -8.30 -13.16 -2.30
C LEU A 313 -9.17 -14.04 -1.42
N ASP A 314 -9.36 -13.67 -0.18
CA ASP A 314 -10.46 -14.24 0.60
C ASP A 314 -11.81 -13.79 0.04
N LYS A 315 -12.86 -14.59 0.26
CA LYS A 315 -14.22 -14.20 -0.16
C LYS A 315 -14.81 -13.17 0.79
N THR A 316 -14.89 -13.55 2.07
CA THR A 316 -15.66 -12.85 3.10
C THR A 316 -14.95 -11.55 3.51
N GLY A 317 -15.70 -10.43 3.58
CA GLY A 317 -15.11 -9.13 3.91
C GLY A 317 -14.24 -8.54 2.79
N THR A 318 -13.69 -9.37 1.89
CA THR A 318 -12.80 -8.98 0.79
C THR A 318 -13.55 -8.79 -0.53
N ILE A 319 -14.00 -9.85 -1.18
CA ILE A 319 -14.77 -9.79 -2.46
C ILE A 319 -16.23 -9.43 -2.16
N THR A 320 -16.76 -9.91 -1.06
CA THR A 320 -18.12 -9.66 -0.59
C THR A 320 -18.11 -8.73 0.63
N PHE A 321 -19.27 -8.22 1.01
CA PHE A 321 -19.36 -7.38 2.21
C PHE A 321 -19.09 -8.15 3.52
N GLY A 322 -19.15 -9.49 3.47
CA GLY A 322 -19.04 -10.35 4.65
C GLY A 322 -20.33 -10.39 5.50
N ASN A 323 -21.25 -9.48 5.25
CA ASN A 323 -22.55 -9.42 5.90
C ASN A 323 -23.57 -10.20 5.06
N ARG A 324 -24.30 -11.10 5.70
CA ARG A 324 -25.36 -11.85 5.05
C ARG A 324 -26.59 -10.97 4.94
N MET A 325 -26.77 -10.34 3.78
CA MET A 325 -27.90 -9.43 3.52
C MET A 325 -29.13 -10.19 3.02
N ALA A 326 -30.31 -9.76 3.45
CA ALA A 326 -31.57 -10.31 2.94
C ALA A 326 -31.72 -10.00 1.44
N SER A 327 -31.77 -11.06 0.64
CA SER A 327 -31.86 -10.97 -0.82
C SER A 327 -33.30 -11.22 -1.30
N ASP A 328 -33.98 -12.14 -0.66
CA ASP A 328 -35.40 -12.44 -0.96
C ASP A 328 -36.10 -13.10 0.27
N ILE A 329 -37.42 -13.15 0.24
CA ILE A 329 -38.25 -13.78 1.26
C ILE A 329 -39.23 -14.70 0.56
N LEU A 330 -39.14 -16.01 0.82
CA LEU A 330 -39.88 -17.04 0.13
C LEU A 330 -40.97 -17.63 1.01
N PRO A 331 -42.26 -17.63 0.58
CA PRO A 331 -43.36 -18.24 1.33
C PRO A 331 -43.28 -19.78 1.29
N VAL A 332 -43.77 -20.43 2.37
CA VAL A 332 -43.92 -21.89 2.42
C VAL A 332 -45.34 -22.24 2.87
N GLY A 333 -45.78 -23.46 2.56
CA GLY A 333 -47.15 -23.90 2.89
C GLY A 333 -48.22 -23.10 2.18
N ALA A 334 -49.20 -22.61 2.94
CA ALA A 334 -50.28 -21.77 2.45
C ALA A 334 -50.08 -20.26 2.71
N ALA A 335 -48.92 -19.87 3.25
CA ALA A 335 -48.65 -18.47 3.59
C ALA A 335 -48.56 -17.59 2.35
N THR A 336 -49.10 -16.37 2.45
CA THR A 336 -48.94 -15.36 1.38
C THR A 336 -47.60 -14.62 1.52
N THR A 337 -47.16 -14.02 0.43
CA THR A 337 -45.92 -13.23 0.43
C THR A 337 -46.00 -12.08 1.47
N GLU A 338 -47.17 -11.43 1.59
CA GLU A 338 -47.39 -10.35 2.54
C GLU A 338 -47.27 -10.84 3.99
N ALA A 339 -47.83 -12.04 4.29
CA ALA A 339 -47.75 -12.63 5.63
C ALA A 339 -46.28 -12.96 6.01
N VAL A 340 -45.51 -13.49 5.10
CA VAL A 340 -44.08 -13.81 5.33
C VAL A 340 -43.26 -12.53 5.55
N PHE A 341 -43.49 -11.50 4.72
CA PHE A 341 -42.83 -10.20 4.91
C PHE A 341 -43.20 -9.58 6.26
N SER A 342 -44.48 -9.63 6.64
CA SER A 342 -44.92 -9.14 7.95
C SER A 342 -44.20 -9.87 9.10
N GLY A 343 -44.14 -11.19 9.06
CA GLY A 343 -43.41 -11.99 10.06
C GLY A 343 -41.92 -11.72 10.09
N ALA A 344 -41.28 -11.57 8.91
CA ALA A 344 -39.87 -11.25 8.77
C ALA A 344 -39.53 -9.84 9.32
N ILE A 345 -40.35 -8.84 8.99
CA ILE A 345 -40.26 -7.48 9.53
C ILE A 345 -40.37 -7.50 11.05
N LEU A 346 -41.45 -8.09 11.59
CA LEU A 346 -41.69 -8.17 13.03
C LEU A 346 -40.51 -8.81 13.77
N SER A 347 -40.00 -9.95 13.30
CA SER A 347 -38.90 -10.65 13.94
C SER A 347 -37.57 -9.89 13.83
N SER A 348 -37.49 -8.85 12.99
CA SER A 348 -36.30 -8.06 12.75
C SER A 348 -36.35 -6.63 13.28
N LEU A 349 -37.52 -6.15 13.76
CA LEU A 349 -37.67 -4.76 14.23
C LEU A 349 -36.74 -4.37 15.38
N ALA A 350 -36.40 -5.32 16.26
CA ALA A 350 -35.49 -5.11 17.39
C ALA A 350 -34.12 -5.77 17.18
N ASP A 351 -33.84 -6.25 15.97
CA ASP A 351 -32.59 -6.91 15.63
C ASP A 351 -31.63 -5.90 15.00
N GLU A 352 -30.69 -5.40 15.79
CA GLU A 352 -29.70 -4.40 15.37
C GLU A 352 -28.52 -5.00 14.58
N THR A 353 -28.50 -6.32 14.36
CA THR A 353 -27.50 -6.96 13.53
C THR A 353 -27.62 -6.51 12.06
N PRO A 354 -26.52 -6.56 11.29
CA PRO A 354 -26.56 -6.28 9.85
C PRO A 354 -27.61 -7.12 9.11
N GLU A 355 -27.76 -8.39 9.49
CA GLU A 355 -28.77 -9.30 8.97
C GLU A 355 -30.20 -8.81 9.26
N GLY A 356 -30.47 -8.39 10.51
CA GLY A 356 -31.78 -7.86 10.91
C GLY A 356 -32.13 -6.59 10.15
N ARG A 357 -31.19 -5.64 10.05
CA ARG A 357 -31.39 -4.39 9.31
C ARG A 357 -31.62 -4.63 7.83
N SER A 358 -30.92 -5.59 7.22
CA SER A 358 -31.10 -5.90 5.80
C SER A 358 -32.49 -6.44 5.46
N VAL A 359 -33.18 -7.10 6.42
CA VAL A 359 -34.56 -7.51 6.22
C VAL A 359 -35.50 -6.31 6.14
N LEU A 360 -35.25 -5.27 6.96
CA LEU A 360 -36.06 -4.03 6.94
C LEU A 360 -35.78 -3.24 5.65
N GLU A 361 -34.53 -3.14 5.23
CA GLU A 361 -34.14 -2.52 3.95
C GLU A 361 -34.78 -3.22 2.75
N LEU A 362 -34.80 -4.57 2.76
CA LEU A 362 -35.48 -5.35 1.71
C LEU A 362 -36.98 -5.09 1.71
N ALA A 363 -37.59 -4.96 2.89
CA ALA A 363 -39.00 -4.64 3.02
C ALA A 363 -39.34 -3.25 2.47
N GLU A 364 -38.51 -2.23 2.74
CA GLU A 364 -38.61 -0.89 2.17
C GLU A 364 -38.52 -0.90 0.65
N LEU A 365 -37.50 -1.60 0.09
CA LEU A 365 -37.34 -1.78 -1.35
C LEU A 365 -38.55 -2.45 -2.02
N ARG A 366 -39.25 -3.30 -1.31
CA ARG A 366 -40.47 -3.98 -1.77
C ARG A 366 -41.77 -3.19 -1.45
N ASN A 367 -41.63 -1.96 -0.91
CA ASN A 367 -42.74 -1.10 -0.46
C ASN A 367 -43.66 -1.79 0.55
N MET A 368 -43.10 -2.63 1.43
CA MET A 368 -43.87 -3.26 2.50
C MET A 368 -43.95 -2.32 3.71
N PRO A 369 -45.12 -2.23 4.41
CA PRO A 369 -45.27 -1.33 5.54
C PRO A 369 -44.45 -1.80 6.75
N ILE A 370 -43.67 -0.90 7.35
CA ILE A 370 -42.93 -1.13 8.58
C ILE A 370 -43.56 -0.32 9.70
N GLU A 371 -44.22 -1.01 10.64
CA GLU A 371 -44.94 -0.40 11.76
C GLU A 371 -44.14 -0.52 13.05
N GLN A 372 -43.31 0.45 13.38
CA GLN A 372 -42.51 0.45 14.62
C GLN A 372 -43.35 0.45 15.91
N LYS A 373 -44.61 0.88 15.86
CA LYS A 373 -45.54 0.86 17.00
C LYS A 373 -45.79 -0.56 17.55
N GLN A 374 -45.49 -1.59 16.80
CA GLN A 374 -45.65 -2.98 17.24
C GLN A 374 -44.57 -3.41 18.25
N LEU A 375 -43.55 -2.61 18.49
CA LEU A 375 -42.59 -2.78 19.58
C LEU A 375 -43.14 -2.31 20.95
N ASP A 376 -44.21 -1.49 20.97
CA ASP A 376 -44.76 -0.96 22.21
C ASP A 376 -45.34 -2.09 23.06
N GLY A 377 -44.68 -2.39 24.18
CA GLY A 377 -45.09 -3.47 25.11
C GLY A 377 -44.68 -4.89 24.66
N ALA A 378 -43.87 -5.04 23.62
CA ALA A 378 -43.36 -6.34 23.20
C ALA A 378 -42.13 -6.75 24.03
N GLU A 379 -41.97 -8.05 24.30
CA GLU A 379 -40.76 -8.62 24.88
C GLU A 379 -39.81 -9.05 23.79
N ILE A 380 -38.57 -8.51 23.82
CA ILE A 380 -37.54 -8.82 22.84
C ILE A 380 -36.83 -10.12 23.22
N ILE A 381 -36.79 -11.07 22.31
CA ILE A 381 -36.07 -12.32 22.45
C ILE A 381 -34.76 -12.23 21.63
N PRO A 382 -33.63 -11.96 22.29
CA PRO A 382 -32.35 -11.82 21.57
C PRO A 382 -31.88 -13.18 21.06
N PHE A 383 -31.04 -13.16 20.01
CA PHE A 383 -30.41 -14.38 19.49
C PHE A 383 -29.50 -15.02 20.55
N ARG A 384 -29.65 -16.34 20.72
CA ARG A 384 -28.75 -17.15 21.56
C ARG A 384 -28.28 -18.37 20.78
N ALA A 385 -27.00 -18.72 20.95
CA ALA A 385 -26.39 -19.86 20.26
C ALA A 385 -27.05 -21.19 20.61
N GLU A 386 -27.58 -21.32 21.85
CA GLU A 386 -28.25 -22.51 22.33
C GLU A 386 -29.60 -22.71 21.64
N THR A 387 -30.39 -21.63 21.49
CA THR A 387 -31.72 -21.69 20.89
C THR A 387 -31.70 -21.51 19.37
N ARG A 388 -30.66 -20.87 18.82
CA ARG A 388 -30.47 -20.53 17.39
C ARG A 388 -31.67 -19.80 16.79
N MET A 389 -32.38 -18.98 17.60
CA MET A 389 -33.50 -18.17 17.16
C MET A 389 -33.53 -16.84 17.88
N SER A 390 -34.20 -15.85 17.28
CA SER A 390 -34.54 -14.54 17.86
C SER A 390 -35.95 -14.14 17.47
N GLY A 391 -36.48 -13.08 18.07
CA GLY A 391 -37.82 -12.59 17.73
C GLY A 391 -38.45 -11.72 18.78
N LEU A 392 -39.80 -11.64 18.78
CA LEU A 392 -40.61 -10.82 19.65
C LEU A 392 -41.77 -11.60 20.22
N ASP A 393 -42.13 -11.34 21.46
CA ASP A 393 -43.42 -11.69 22.05
C ASP A 393 -44.24 -10.41 22.13
N LEU A 394 -45.26 -10.32 21.27
CA LEU A 394 -46.06 -9.11 21.10
C LEU A 394 -47.07 -8.92 22.24
N ALA A 395 -47.48 -7.68 22.50
CA ALA A 395 -48.45 -7.34 23.55
C ALA A 395 -49.83 -7.97 23.32
N ASP A 396 -50.18 -8.36 22.10
CA ASP A 396 -51.41 -9.07 21.75
C ASP A 396 -51.34 -10.59 21.98
N GLY A 397 -50.20 -11.11 22.44
CA GLY A 397 -49.97 -12.51 22.76
C GLY A 397 -49.34 -13.33 21.61
N ARG A 398 -49.17 -12.78 20.42
CA ARG A 398 -48.48 -13.47 19.30
C ARG A 398 -46.98 -13.55 19.57
N ARG A 399 -46.38 -14.67 19.24
CA ARG A 399 -44.93 -14.92 19.36
C ARG A 399 -44.33 -15.10 17.99
N VAL A 400 -43.43 -14.18 17.62
CA VAL A 400 -42.75 -14.18 16.32
C VAL A 400 -41.32 -14.65 16.51
N ARG A 401 -40.87 -15.62 15.71
CA ARG A 401 -39.53 -16.17 15.77
C ARG A 401 -38.91 -16.25 14.35
N LYS A 402 -37.60 -15.93 14.26
CA LYS A 402 -36.79 -16.26 13.10
C LYS A 402 -35.53 -17.00 13.57
N GLY A 403 -35.02 -17.92 12.75
CA GLY A 403 -33.82 -18.66 13.13
C GLY A 403 -33.49 -19.81 12.20
N ALA A 404 -32.55 -20.67 12.67
CA ALA A 404 -32.16 -21.87 11.95
C ALA A 404 -33.32 -22.81 11.70
N GLY A 405 -33.39 -23.38 10.49
CA GLY A 405 -34.54 -24.19 10.07
C GLY A 405 -34.95 -25.28 11.08
N GLN A 406 -33.98 -26.06 11.57
CA GLN A 406 -34.23 -27.10 12.57
C GLN A 406 -34.78 -26.54 13.92
N ALA A 407 -34.22 -25.40 14.36
CA ALA A 407 -34.64 -24.81 15.63
C ALA A 407 -36.07 -24.30 15.58
N ILE A 408 -36.46 -23.62 14.49
CA ILE A 408 -37.81 -23.13 14.31
C ILE A 408 -38.81 -24.29 14.10
N GLN A 409 -38.44 -25.33 13.34
CA GLN A 409 -39.27 -26.53 13.18
C GLN A 409 -39.56 -27.20 14.53
N GLN A 410 -38.55 -27.38 15.38
CA GLN A 410 -38.72 -27.95 16.71
C GLN A 410 -39.58 -27.05 17.58
N TRP A 411 -39.35 -25.73 17.57
CA TRP A 411 -40.12 -24.77 18.35
C TRP A 411 -41.60 -24.75 17.98
N VAL A 412 -41.93 -24.86 16.67
CA VAL A 412 -43.34 -24.95 16.20
C VAL A 412 -43.95 -26.30 16.55
N ALA A 413 -43.22 -27.41 16.37
CA ALA A 413 -43.67 -28.75 16.71
C ALA A 413 -43.99 -28.90 18.20
N ASP A 414 -43.15 -28.34 19.09
CA ASP A 414 -43.35 -28.35 20.55
C ASP A 414 -44.68 -27.63 20.97
N GLN A 415 -45.17 -26.73 20.11
CA GLN A 415 -46.45 -26.03 20.31
C GLN A 415 -47.63 -26.68 19.56
N GLY A 416 -47.39 -27.82 18.94
CA GLY A 416 -48.43 -28.57 18.23
C GLY A 416 -48.74 -28.06 16.81
N GLY A 417 -47.86 -27.23 16.23
CA GLY A 417 -47.97 -26.74 14.86
C GLY A 417 -47.53 -27.77 13.82
N GLU A 418 -48.00 -27.62 12.58
CA GLU A 418 -47.64 -28.48 11.46
C GLU A 418 -46.47 -27.88 10.65
N ILE A 419 -45.55 -28.73 10.17
CA ILE A 419 -44.41 -28.31 9.35
C ILE A 419 -44.82 -28.41 7.88
N PRO A 420 -44.75 -27.32 7.10
CA PRO A 420 -45.07 -27.33 5.68
C PRO A 420 -44.19 -28.30 4.88
N ASN A 421 -44.79 -29.11 4.00
CA ASN A 421 -44.05 -30.12 3.21
C ASN A 421 -42.97 -29.56 2.31
N ASN A 422 -43.11 -28.32 1.83
CA ASN A 422 -42.13 -27.65 0.95
C ASN A 422 -41.06 -26.86 1.71
N LEU A 423 -41.08 -26.82 3.05
CA LEU A 423 -40.10 -26.07 3.83
C LEU A 423 -38.66 -26.58 3.59
N GLN A 424 -38.46 -27.90 3.70
CA GLN A 424 -37.13 -28.48 3.56
C GLN A 424 -36.59 -28.29 2.14
N GLU A 425 -37.41 -28.40 1.12
CA GLU A 425 -37.02 -28.15 -0.27
C GLU A 425 -36.59 -26.70 -0.46
N THR A 426 -37.31 -25.73 0.11
CA THR A 426 -36.94 -24.30 0.04
C THR A 426 -35.64 -24.01 0.79
N VAL A 427 -35.46 -24.58 1.99
CA VAL A 427 -34.23 -24.45 2.78
C VAL A 427 -33.01 -25.03 2.00
N ASP A 428 -33.17 -26.23 1.41
CA ASP A 428 -32.16 -26.89 0.64
C ASP A 428 -31.82 -26.12 -0.64
N GLN A 429 -32.82 -25.53 -1.30
CA GLN A 429 -32.63 -24.70 -2.48
C GLN A 429 -31.80 -23.47 -2.17
N ILE A 430 -32.11 -22.73 -1.09
CA ILE A 430 -31.34 -21.56 -0.65
C ILE A 430 -29.91 -21.97 -0.30
N SER A 431 -29.75 -23.08 0.43
CA SER A 431 -28.43 -23.61 0.81
C SER A 431 -27.58 -24.00 -0.41
N ARG A 432 -28.19 -24.60 -1.44
CA ARG A 432 -27.51 -24.93 -2.70
C ARG A 432 -27.09 -23.70 -3.49
N LEU A 433 -27.83 -22.60 -3.36
CA LEU A 433 -27.47 -21.30 -3.95
C LEU A 433 -26.43 -20.52 -3.10
N GLY A 434 -25.95 -21.13 -2.00
CA GLY A 434 -24.96 -20.56 -1.13
C GLY A 434 -25.46 -19.50 -0.16
N GLY A 435 -26.77 -19.43 0.00
CA GLY A 435 -27.39 -18.55 0.97
C GLY A 435 -27.55 -19.21 2.34
N THR A 436 -27.82 -18.37 3.32
CA THR A 436 -28.23 -18.83 4.66
C THR A 436 -29.74 -18.70 4.77
N PRO A 437 -30.49 -19.80 4.92
CA PRO A 437 -31.92 -19.77 5.14
C PRO A 437 -32.22 -19.45 6.60
N LEU A 438 -33.01 -18.42 6.86
CA LEU A 438 -33.65 -18.18 8.18
C LEU A 438 -35.13 -18.41 8.06
N VAL A 439 -35.64 -19.38 8.80
CA VAL A 439 -37.08 -19.69 8.84
C VAL A 439 -37.81 -18.73 9.75
N VAL A 440 -38.98 -18.26 9.31
CA VAL A 440 -39.86 -17.33 10.05
C VAL A 440 -41.14 -18.04 10.42
N ALA A 441 -41.52 -17.92 11.68
CA ALA A 441 -42.78 -18.48 12.22
C ALA A 441 -43.47 -17.49 13.14
N ILE A 442 -44.82 -17.57 13.19
CA ILE A 442 -45.68 -16.90 14.16
C ILE A 442 -46.50 -17.99 14.86
N ASP A 443 -46.36 -18.05 16.17
CA ASP A 443 -47.02 -19.06 17.04
C ASP A 443 -46.78 -20.50 16.52
N THR A 444 -47.78 -21.14 16.02
CA THR A 444 -47.74 -22.53 15.52
C THR A 444 -47.58 -22.64 14.00
N GLU A 445 -47.42 -21.54 13.29
CA GLU A 445 -47.39 -21.50 11.83
C GLU A 445 -46.05 -21.05 11.30
N ILE A 446 -45.41 -21.87 10.43
CA ILE A 446 -44.24 -21.46 9.69
C ILE A 446 -44.70 -20.76 8.41
N LEU A 447 -44.29 -19.48 8.27
CA LEU A 447 -44.72 -18.63 7.17
C LEU A 447 -43.81 -18.72 5.96
N GLY A 448 -42.48 -18.77 6.17
CA GLY A 448 -41.53 -18.75 5.05
C GLY A 448 -40.08 -18.74 5.47
N VAL A 449 -39.23 -18.47 4.50
CA VAL A 449 -37.78 -18.48 4.67
C VAL A 449 -37.21 -17.18 4.14
N ILE A 450 -36.42 -16.49 4.95
CA ILE A 450 -35.60 -15.36 4.55
C ILE A 450 -34.32 -15.93 3.89
N TYR A 451 -34.05 -15.52 2.67
CA TYR A 451 -32.84 -15.84 1.96
C TYR A 451 -31.77 -14.78 2.20
N LEU A 452 -30.82 -15.08 3.07
CA LEU A 452 -29.66 -14.22 3.30
C LEU A 452 -28.54 -14.63 2.33
N LYS A 453 -28.01 -13.67 1.59
CA LYS A 453 -26.92 -13.87 0.64
C LYS A 453 -25.78 -12.91 0.97
N ASP A 454 -24.55 -13.41 0.90
CA ASP A 454 -23.36 -12.56 0.93
C ASP A 454 -23.18 -11.93 -0.46
N THR A 455 -23.24 -10.61 -0.53
CA THR A 455 -23.29 -9.87 -1.80
C THR A 455 -21.91 -9.42 -2.23
N VAL A 456 -21.58 -9.62 -3.50
CA VAL A 456 -20.34 -9.11 -4.12
C VAL A 456 -20.34 -7.58 -4.08
N LYS A 457 -19.22 -6.99 -3.66
CA LYS A 457 -19.06 -5.54 -3.65
C LYS A 457 -19.18 -4.97 -5.08
N PRO A 458 -19.79 -3.80 -5.26
CA PRO A 458 -19.96 -3.20 -6.60
C PRO A 458 -18.60 -2.87 -7.23
N GLY A 459 -18.52 -2.94 -8.56
CA GLY A 459 -17.30 -2.61 -9.31
C GLY A 459 -16.19 -3.67 -9.27
N MET A 460 -16.41 -4.84 -8.63
CA MET A 460 -15.36 -5.88 -8.52
C MET A 460 -14.96 -6.45 -9.89
N ARG A 461 -15.92 -6.65 -10.79
CA ARG A 461 -15.66 -7.20 -12.12
C ARG A 461 -14.71 -6.32 -12.92
N GLU A 462 -14.98 -5.02 -13.00
CA GLU A 462 -14.14 -4.06 -13.72
C GLU A 462 -12.73 -4.01 -13.15
N ARG A 463 -12.60 -4.15 -11.85
CA ARG A 463 -11.30 -4.17 -11.16
C ARG A 463 -10.51 -5.44 -11.44
N PHE A 464 -11.16 -6.60 -11.47
CA PHE A 464 -10.50 -7.85 -11.86
C PHE A 464 -10.15 -7.87 -13.36
N ASP A 465 -10.97 -7.31 -14.22
CA ASP A 465 -10.63 -7.12 -15.63
C ASP A 465 -9.36 -6.27 -15.79
N ARG A 466 -9.23 -5.20 -15.01
CA ARG A 466 -8.02 -4.36 -15.00
C ARG A 466 -6.77 -5.12 -14.52
N LEU A 467 -6.88 -5.97 -13.49
CA LEU A 467 -5.78 -6.85 -13.07
C LEU A 467 -5.39 -7.83 -14.18
N ARG A 468 -6.36 -8.38 -14.87
CA ARG A 468 -6.14 -9.29 -16.01
C ARG A 468 -5.43 -8.59 -17.17
N GLU A 469 -5.78 -7.34 -17.48
CA GLU A 469 -5.07 -6.51 -18.45
C GLU A 469 -3.60 -6.27 -18.07
N MET A 470 -3.30 -6.23 -16.76
CA MET A 470 -1.93 -6.13 -16.24
C MET A 470 -1.18 -7.48 -16.23
N GLY A 471 -1.82 -8.57 -16.69
CA GLY A 471 -1.26 -9.92 -16.73
C GLY A 471 -1.26 -10.63 -15.36
N ILE A 472 -2.15 -10.22 -14.44
CA ILE A 472 -2.23 -10.75 -13.08
C ILE A 472 -3.43 -11.70 -12.99
N LYS A 473 -3.19 -12.94 -12.54
CA LYS A 473 -4.22 -13.95 -12.27
C LYS A 473 -4.84 -13.69 -10.90
N THR A 474 -6.17 -13.78 -10.82
CA THR A 474 -6.93 -13.65 -9.57
C THR A 474 -7.53 -15.00 -9.15
N VAL A 475 -7.30 -15.39 -7.90
CA VAL A 475 -7.78 -16.66 -7.33
C VAL A 475 -8.57 -16.37 -6.06
N MET A 476 -9.84 -16.74 -6.02
CA MET A 476 -10.66 -16.64 -4.81
C MET A 476 -10.51 -17.90 -3.96
N CYS A 477 -10.21 -17.76 -2.67
CA CYS A 477 -10.24 -18.86 -1.70
C CYS A 477 -11.42 -18.66 -0.73
N THR A 478 -12.21 -19.71 -0.51
CA THR A 478 -13.38 -19.66 0.39
C THR A 478 -13.64 -21.01 1.04
N GLY A 479 -14.12 -20.98 2.30
CA GLY A 479 -14.63 -22.16 2.99
C GLY A 479 -16.00 -22.64 2.50
N ASP A 480 -16.64 -21.93 1.55
CA ASP A 480 -17.94 -22.30 1.01
C ASP A 480 -17.85 -23.57 0.15
N ASN A 481 -19.01 -24.19 -0.08
CA ASN A 481 -19.14 -25.31 -1.00
C ASN A 481 -18.86 -24.89 -2.47
N PRO A 482 -18.50 -25.85 -3.35
CA PRO A 482 -18.12 -25.54 -4.73
C PRO A 482 -19.18 -24.80 -5.56
N LEU A 483 -20.46 -25.01 -5.31
CA LEU A 483 -21.54 -24.35 -6.07
C LEU A 483 -21.63 -22.87 -5.72
N THR A 484 -21.56 -22.54 -4.42
CA THR A 484 -21.52 -21.16 -3.93
C THR A 484 -20.29 -20.44 -4.43
N ALA A 485 -19.12 -21.07 -4.27
CA ALA A 485 -17.86 -20.51 -4.70
C ALA A 485 -17.87 -20.20 -6.21
N ALA A 486 -18.36 -21.14 -7.04
CA ALA A 486 -18.48 -20.93 -8.48
C ALA A 486 -19.43 -19.79 -8.87
N THR A 487 -20.51 -19.62 -8.10
CA THR A 487 -21.49 -18.54 -8.36
C THR A 487 -20.88 -17.19 -8.06
N ILE A 488 -20.23 -17.03 -6.90
CA ILE A 488 -19.59 -15.78 -6.49
C ILE A 488 -18.39 -15.47 -7.39
N ALA A 489 -17.57 -16.46 -7.73
CA ALA A 489 -16.44 -16.30 -8.65
C ALA A 489 -16.87 -15.74 -10.02
N ARG A 490 -17.99 -16.26 -10.57
CA ARG A 490 -18.56 -15.78 -11.83
C ARG A 490 -19.15 -14.38 -11.70
N GLU A 491 -19.84 -14.08 -10.60
CA GLU A 491 -20.44 -12.77 -10.33
C GLU A 491 -19.34 -11.73 -10.18
N ALA A 492 -18.31 -12.01 -9.39
CA ALA A 492 -17.17 -11.11 -9.15
C ALA A 492 -16.24 -11.00 -10.37
N GLY A 493 -16.13 -12.06 -11.19
CA GLY A 493 -15.26 -12.08 -12.37
C GLY A 493 -13.82 -12.49 -12.10
N VAL A 494 -13.55 -13.25 -11.02
CA VAL A 494 -12.21 -13.82 -10.76
C VAL A 494 -11.86 -14.92 -11.76
N ASP A 495 -10.54 -15.17 -11.96
CA ASP A 495 -10.07 -16.13 -12.96
C ASP A 495 -10.18 -17.57 -12.50
N ASP A 496 -10.04 -17.81 -11.18
CA ASP A 496 -10.04 -19.15 -10.61
C ASP A 496 -10.57 -19.10 -9.16
N PHE A 497 -10.97 -20.24 -8.60
CA PHE A 497 -11.39 -20.32 -7.20
C PHE A 497 -11.06 -21.66 -6.56
N VAL A 498 -10.89 -21.65 -5.24
CA VAL A 498 -10.72 -22.83 -4.39
C VAL A 498 -11.84 -22.81 -3.35
N ALA A 499 -12.70 -23.83 -3.40
CA ALA A 499 -13.81 -24.03 -2.47
C ALA A 499 -13.40 -24.95 -1.31
N GLU A 500 -14.18 -24.96 -0.22
CA GLU A 500 -13.93 -25.78 0.99
C GLU A 500 -12.50 -25.59 1.54
N CYS A 501 -11.96 -24.38 1.38
CA CYS A 501 -10.57 -24.04 1.63
C CYS A 501 -10.34 -23.86 3.12
N THR A 502 -9.46 -24.66 3.69
CA THR A 502 -8.94 -24.46 5.06
C THR A 502 -7.79 -23.43 5.07
N PRO A 503 -7.37 -22.91 6.23
CA PRO A 503 -6.19 -22.04 6.31
C PRO A 503 -4.92 -22.68 5.72
N GLU A 504 -4.75 -24.00 5.91
CA GLU A 504 -3.63 -24.77 5.36
C GLU A 504 -3.70 -24.88 3.83
N ASP A 505 -4.92 -24.96 3.28
CA ASP A 505 -5.14 -24.97 1.84
C ASP A 505 -4.75 -23.65 1.20
N LYS A 506 -5.05 -22.50 1.85
CA LYS A 506 -4.61 -21.18 1.40
C LYS A 506 -3.08 -21.12 1.26
N ILE A 507 -2.35 -21.61 2.27
CA ILE A 507 -0.89 -21.69 2.22
C ILE A 507 -0.43 -22.61 1.08
N ARG A 508 -1.11 -23.73 0.85
CA ARG A 508 -0.78 -24.67 -0.23
C ARG A 508 -0.95 -24.04 -1.62
N VAL A 509 -2.00 -23.25 -1.82
CA VAL A 509 -2.23 -22.51 -3.06
C VAL A 509 -1.12 -21.48 -3.28
N ILE A 510 -0.74 -20.71 -2.25
CA ILE A 510 0.37 -19.74 -2.32
C ILE A 510 1.67 -20.45 -2.72
N LYS A 511 2.04 -21.53 -2.01
CA LYS A 511 3.27 -22.26 -2.29
C LYS A 511 3.29 -22.86 -3.69
N ARG A 512 2.17 -23.40 -4.18
CA ARG A 512 2.07 -23.93 -5.54
C ARG A 512 2.39 -22.86 -6.60
N GLU A 513 1.88 -21.64 -6.44
CA GLU A 513 2.18 -20.54 -7.36
C GLU A 513 3.63 -20.07 -7.20
N GLN A 514 4.15 -20.01 -5.96
CA GLN A 514 5.56 -19.66 -5.70
C GLN A 514 6.54 -20.70 -6.27
N ASP A 515 6.23 -22.00 -6.15
CA ASP A 515 7.03 -23.09 -6.72
C ASP A 515 7.03 -23.06 -8.26
N ALA A 516 5.99 -22.50 -8.88
CA ALA A 516 5.93 -22.21 -10.31
C ALA A 516 6.76 -20.97 -10.73
N GLY A 517 7.36 -20.26 -9.76
CA GLY A 517 8.18 -19.06 -9.98
C GLY A 517 7.38 -17.76 -10.00
N HIS A 518 6.12 -17.78 -9.58
CA HIS A 518 5.26 -16.61 -9.52
C HIS A 518 5.36 -15.92 -8.15
N LEU A 519 5.45 -14.59 -8.13
CA LEU A 519 5.25 -13.80 -6.93
C LEU A 519 3.75 -13.69 -6.64
N VAL A 520 3.39 -13.93 -5.38
CA VAL A 520 2.01 -14.04 -4.93
C VAL A 520 1.66 -12.93 -3.95
N ALA A 521 0.54 -12.24 -4.20
CA ALA A 521 -0.11 -11.42 -3.20
C ALA A 521 -1.29 -12.17 -2.55
N MET A 522 -1.50 -11.90 -1.26
CA MET A 522 -2.66 -12.37 -0.51
C MET A 522 -3.34 -11.20 0.17
N THR A 523 -4.67 -11.13 0.08
CA THR A 523 -5.47 -10.18 0.87
C THR A 523 -6.40 -10.94 1.80
N GLY A 524 -6.54 -10.47 3.04
CA GLY A 524 -7.40 -11.08 4.03
C GLY A 524 -7.54 -10.20 5.28
N ASP A 525 -8.54 -10.49 6.11
CA ASP A 525 -8.89 -9.73 7.32
C ASP A 525 -9.00 -10.61 8.58
N GLY A 526 -9.20 -11.92 8.43
CA GLY A 526 -9.41 -12.85 9.52
C GLY A 526 -8.12 -13.40 10.15
N THR A 527 -8.25 -13.89 11.39
CA THR A 527 -7.16 -14.64 12.07
C THR A 527 -6.75 -15.88 11.27
N ASN A 528 -7.69 -16.48 10.54
CA ASN A 528 -7.45 -17.64 9.70
C ASN A 528 -6.56 -17.33 8.49
N ASP A 529 -6.45 -16.05 8.11
CA ASP A 529 -5.63 -15.57 6.99
C ASP A 529 -4.19 -15.26 7.39
N ALA A 530 -3.93 -15.04 8.68
CA ALA A 530 -2.62 -14.62 9.16
C ALA A 530 -1.45 -15.51 8.67
N PRO A 531 -1.54 -16.86 8.69
CA PRO A 531 -0.45 -17.70 8.17
C PRO A 531 -0.27 -17.56 6.64
N ALA A 532 -1.36 -17.36 5.88
CA ALA A 532 -1.32 -17.17 4.43
C ALA A 532 -0.76 -15.78 4.07
N LEU A 533 -1.14 -14.72 4.81
CA LEU A 533 -0.60 -13.37 4.67
C LEU A 533 0.92 -13.34 4.93
N ALA A 534 1.40 -14.08 5.94
CA ALA A 534 2.83 -14.20 6.24
C ALA A 534 3.61 -14.99 5.17
N GLN A 535 2.97 -15.98 4.52
CA GLN A 535 3.60 -16.80 3.49
C GLN A 535 3.70 -16.07 2.14
N ALA A 536 2.76 -15.19 1.83
CA ALA A 536 2.73 -14.47 0.56
C ALA A 536 3.91 -13.48 0.44
N ASP A 537 4.34 -13.22 -0.81
CA ASP A 537 5.36 -12.19 -1.09
C ASP A 537 4.85 -10.79 -0.74
N VAL A 538 3.55 -10.57 -0.95
CA VAL A 538 2.82 -9.39 -0.53
C VAL A 538 1.57 -9.81 0.24
N GLY A 539 1.58 -9.63 1.56
CA GLY A 539 0.41 -9.81 2.42
C GLY A 539 -0.23 -8.45 2.71
N LEU A 540 -1.47 -8.23 2.26
CA LEU A 540 -2.24 -7.01 2.50
C LEU A 540 -3.36 -7.32 3.49
N ALA A 541 -3.21 -6.88 4.74
CA ALA A 541 -4.26 -6.97 5.74
C ALA A 541 -5.18 -5.75 5.70
N MET A 542 -6.47 -5.96 5.99
CA MET A 542 -7.43 -4.88 6.15
C MET A 542 -7.28 -4.24 7.53
N ASN A 543 -7.50 -2.93 7.64
CA ASN A 543 -7.50 -2.24 8.93
C ASN A 543 -8.63 -2.72 9.85
N SER A 544 -9.78 -3.07 9.29
CA SER A 544 -10.90 -3.69 10.02
C SER A 544 -10.58 -5.09 10.53
N GLY A 545 -9.56 -5.74 9.99
CA GLY A 545 -9.19 -7.11 10.30
C GLY A 545 -8.56 -7.30 11.67
N THR A 546 -8.35 -8.57 12.04
CA THR A 546 -7.80 -8.96 13.33
C THR A 546 -6.37 -8.50 13.53
N GLN A 547 -5.94 -8.34 14.79
CA GLN A 547 -4.55 -7.98 15.12
C GLN A 547 -3.56 -9.01 14.57
N ALA A 548 -3.90 -10.30 14.60
CA ALA A 548 -3.05 -11.37 14.07
C ALA A 548 -2.83 -11.23 12.56
N ALA A 549 -3.86 -10.86 11.78
CA ALA A 549 -3.73 -10.59 10.36
C ALA A 549 -2.83 -9.39 10.08
N LYS A 550 -2.99 -8.29 10.83
CA LYS A 550 -2.16 -7.09 10.70
C LYS A 550 -0.68 -7.33 11.01
N GLU A 551 -0.39 -8.12 12.06
CA GLU A 551 0.99 -8.48 12.44
C GLU A 551 1.67 -9.42 11.43
N ALA A 552 0.89 -10.28 10.79
CA ALA A 552 1.39 -11.23 9.80
C ALA A 552 1.64 -10.60 8.42
N ALA A 553 0.88 -9.56 8.07
CA ALA A 553 0.97 -8.89 6.79
C ALA A 553 2.22 -8.00 6.67
N ASN A 554 2.68 -7.75 5.45
CA ASN A 554 3.73 -6.78 5.18
C ASN A 554 3.21 -5.46 4.57
N MET A 555 1.87 -5.36 4.41
CA MET A 555 1.14 -4.14 4.07
C MET A 555 -0.20 -4.10 4.82
N ILE A 556 -0.68 -2.90 5.12
CA ILE A 556 -1.99 -2.69 5.76
C ILE A 556 -2.76 -1.65 4.95
N ASP A 557 -3.97 -2.01 4.54
CA ASP A 557 -4.93 -1.12 3.92
C ASP A 557 -5.79 -0.45 4.98
N LEU A 558 -5.66 0.87 5.12
CA LEU A 558 -6.37 1.66 6.12
C LEU A 558 -7.87 1.82 5.81
N ASP A 559 -8.24 1.80 4.54
CA ASP A 559 -9.63 1.95 4.08
C ASP A 559 -10.40 0.63 4.15
N SER A 560 -9.76 -0.46 4.49
CA SER A 560 -10.33 -1.82 4.47
C SER A 560 -11.01 -2.15 3.12
N ASN A 561 -10.41 -1.67 2.03
CA ASN A 561 -10.88 -1.89 0.68
C ASN A 561 -9.93 -2.84 -0.07
N PRO A 562 -10.27 -4.11 -0.22
CA PRO A 562 -9.37 -5.13 -0.77
C PRO A 562 -8.92 -4.85 -2.20
N THR A 563 -9.59 -3.95 -2.89
CA THR A 563 -9.23 -3.55 -4.25
C THR A 563 -8.05 -2.58 -4.29
N LYS A 564 -7.63 -2.04 -3.14
CA LYS A 564 -6.39 -1.25 -3.00
C LYS A 564 -5.14 -1.99 -3.44
N ILE A 565 -5.19 -3.31 -3.49
CA ILE A 565 -4.10 -4.11 -4.07
C ILE A 565 -3.79 -3.70 -5.52
N ILE A 566 -4.78 -3.21 -6.27
CA ILE A 566 -4.59 -2.75 -7.65
C ILE A 566 -3.69 -1.51 -7.67
N GLU A 567 -4.02 -0.52 -6.85
CA GLU A 567 -3.24 0.71 -6.71
C GLU A 567 -1.82 0.42 -6.21
N VAL A 568 -1.69 -0.51 -5.26
CA VAL A 568 -0.39 -0.97 -4.74
C VAL A 568 0.45 -1.61 -5.85
N VAL A 569 -0.15 -2.47 -6.67
CA VAL A 569 0.51 -3.09 -7.82
C VAL A 569 0.93 -2.05 -8.85
N GLU A 570 0.06 -1.10 -9.18
CA GLU A 570 0.37 -0.03 -10.13
C GLU A 570 1.54 0.84 -9.65
N ILE A 571 1.55 1.19 -8.35
CA ILE A 571 2.64 1.95 -7.74
C ILE A 571 3.94 1.12 -7.75
N GLY A 572 3.87 -0.17 -7.43
CA GLY A 572 5.00 -1.08 -7.52
C GLY A 572 5.56 -1.16 -8.93
N LYS A 573 4.72 -1.37 -9.94
CA LYS A 573 5.11 -1.36 -11.37
C LYS A 573 5.71 -0.01 -11.77
N GLN A 574 5.11 1.10 -11.34
CA GLN A 574 5.63 2.44 -11.58
C GLN A 574 7.01 2.64 -10.94
N LEU A 575 7.24 2.10 -9.74
CA LEU A 575 8.52 2.15 -9.04
C LEU A 575 9.60 1.43 -9.84
N LEU A 576 9.33 0.19 -10.27
CA LEU A 576 10.25 -0.62 -11.08
C LEU A 576 10.55 0.06 -12.42
N MET A 577 9.53 0.57 -13.11
CA MET A 577 9.70 1.31 -14.37
C MET A 577 10.53 2.57 -14.17
N THR A 578 10.31 3.33 -13.10
CA THR A 578 11.06 4.55 -12.80
C THR A 578 12.53 4.24 -12.56
N ARG A 579 12.81 3.19 -11.80
CA ARG A 579 14.18 2.71 -11.56
C ARG A 579 14.86 2.29 -12.86
N GLY A 580 14.19 1.47 -13.68
CA GLY A 580 14.69 1.03 -14.97
C GLY A 580 14.97 2.19 -15.93
N ALA A 581 14.05 3.14 -16.04
CA ALA A 581 14.16 4.33 -16.88
C ALA A 581 15.36 5.22 -16.47
N LEU A 582 15.48 5.52 -15.17
CA LEU A 582 16.57 6.36 -14.65
C LEU A 582 17.92 5.65 -14.71
N THR A 583 17.95 4.32 -14.53
CA THR A 583 19.17 3.52 -14.71
C THR A 583 19.61 3.55 -16.18
N THR A 584 18.69 3.34 -17.12
CA THR A 584 18.98 3.41 -18.57
C THR A 584 19.50 4.78 -18.96
N PHE A 585 18.83 5.85 -18.51
CA PHE A 585 19.27 7.22 -18.74
C PHE A 585 20.66 7.47 -18.17
N SER A 586 20.93 7.05 -16.93
CA SER A 586 22.21 7.27 -16.26
C SER A 586 23.37 6.58 -17.00
N ILE A 587 23.19 5.30 -17.36
CA ILE A 587 24.24 4.56 -18.10
C ILE A 587 24.51 5.22 -19.45
N ALA A 588 23.48 5.60 -20.20
CA ALA A 588 23.61 6.27 -21.49
C ALA A 588 24.29 7.63 -21.34
N ASN A 589 23.93 8.41 -20.32
CA ASN A 589 24.52 9.68 -19.97
C ASN A 589 26.01 9.54 -19.59
N ASP A 590 26.36 8.52 -18.83
CA ASP A 590 27.77 8.30 -18.43
C ASP A 590 28.63 7.92 -19.63
N VAL A 591 28.14 7.05 -20.52
CA VAL A 591 28.81 6.70 -21.76
C VAL A 591 29.02 7.93 -22.66
N ALA A 592 28.00 8.80 -22.77
CA ALA A 592 28.09 10.03 -23.57
C ALA A 592 29.18 10.99 -23.07
N LYS A 593 29.39 11.08 -21.76
CA LYS A 593 30.48 11.90 -21.17
C LYS A 593 31.87 11.41 -21.54
N TYR A 594 32.04 10.13 -21.85
CA TYR A 594 33.35 9.60 -22.28
C TYR A 594 33.84 10.25 -23.58
N PHE A 595 32.91 10.58 -24.49
CA PHE A 595 33.22 11.31 -25.72
C PHE A 595 33.61 12.78 -25.50
N ALA A 596 33.33 13.34 -24.33
CA ALA A 596 33.83 14.66 -23.96
C ALA A 596 35.25 14.58 -23.35
N ILE A 597 35.43 13.71 -22.36
CA ILE A 597 36.60 13.73 -21.49
C ILE A 597 37.79 12.96 -22.07
N ILE A 598 37.56 11.76 -22.64
CA ILE A 598 38.67 10.94 -23.16
C ILE A 598 39.41 11.66 -24.29
N PRO A 599 38.75 12.20 -25.35
CA PRO A 599 39.42 12.96 -26.36
C PRO A 599 40.17 14.17 -25.79
N ALA A 600 39.51 14.92 -24.88
CA ALA A 600 40.09 16.12 -24.27
C ALA A 600 41.44 15.84 -23.55
N ILE A 601 41.54 14.71 -22.85
CA ILE A 601 42.76 14.34 -22.12
C ILE A 601 43.86 13.89 -23.07
N PHE A 602 43.53 13.09 -24.09
CA PHE A 602 44.53 12.40 -24.90
C PHE A 602 44.91 13.10 -26.22
N MET A 603 44.09 14.10 -26.69
CA MET A 603 44.40 14.84 -27.94
C MET A 603 45.79 15.48 -27.93
N VAL A 604 46.27 15.91 -26.77
CA VAL A 604 47.61 16.54 -26.65
C VAL A 604 48.73 15.58 -27.03
N ALA A 605 48.60 14.30 -26.66
CA ALA A 605 49.63 13.28 -26.93
C ALA A 605 49.33 12.46 -28.20
N ILE A 606 48.07 12.29 -28.52
CA ILE A 606 47.57 11.47 -29.63
C ILE A 606 46.61 12.31 -30.47
N PRO A 607 47.12 13.10 -31.47
CA PRO A 607 46.27 14.00 -32.27
C PRO A 607 45.11 13.31 -32.98
N GLN A 608 45.23 12.01 -33.30
CA GLN A 608 44.16 11.22 -33.92
C GLN A 608 42.88 11.09 -33.02
N MET A 609 43.01 11.32 -31.72
CA MET A 609 41.87 11.34 -30.79
C MET A 609 40.93 12.52 -31.06
N GLU A 610 41.31 13.54 -31.83
CA GLU A 610 40.43 14.61 -32.28
C GLU A 610 39.24 14.07 -33.07
N LEU A 611 39.36 12.94 -33.77
CA LEU A 611 38.26 12.27 -34.45
C LEU A 611 37.15 11.85 -33.50
N LEU A 612 37.43 11.62 -32.21
CA LEU A 612 36.49 11.29 -31.16
C LEU A 612 35.89 12.51 -30.48
N ASN A 613 36.39 13.73 -30.75
CA ASN A 613 35.81 14.98 -30.25
C ASN A 613 34.57 15.35 -31.04
N ILE A 614 33.56 14.47 -31.00
CA ILE A 614 32.27 14.61 -31.72
C ILE A 614 31.54 15.87 -31.28
N MET A 615 31.68 16.25 -30.02
CA MET A 615 31.08 17.47 -29.47
C MET A 615 31.76 18.76 -29.89
N ARG A 616 32.99 18.66 -30.48
CA ARG A 616 33.85 19.80 -30.87
C ARG A 616 34.02 20.77 -29.70
N LEU A 617 34.50 20.25 -28.56
CA LEU A 617 34.80 21.03 -27.37
C LEU A 617 36.04 21.89 -27.58
N ASP A 618 36.06 23.07 -26.98
CA ASP A 618 37.02 24.13 -27.26
C ASP A 618 38.46 23.79 -26.79
N SER A 619 38.55 23.32 -25.53
CA SER A 619 39.84 22.97 -24.94
C SER A 619 39.69 21.79 -23.97
N PRO A 620 40.81 21.09 -23.62
CA PRO A 620 40.81 20.03 -22.61
C PRO A 620 40.24 20.52 -21.26
N THR A 621 40.58 21.74 -20.86
CA THR A 621 40.15 22.33 -19.57
C THR A 621 38.62 22.59 -19.57
N THR A 622 38.12 23.24 -20.63
CA THR A 622 36.68 23.53 -20.72
C THR A 622 35.85 22.25 -20.90
N ALA A 623 36.36 21.26 -21.62
CA ALA A 623 35.72 19.94 -21.80
C ALA A 623 35.55 19.19 -20.48
N ILE A 624 36.59 19.14 -19.63
CA ILE A 624 36.54 18.48 -18.33
C ILE A 624 35.60 19.22 -17.38
N LEU A 625 35.72 20.56 -17.31
CA LEU A 625 34.86 21.37 -16.44
C LEU A 625 33.38 21.29 -16.86
N SER A 626 33.10 21.39 -18.17
CA SER A 626 31.71 21.32 -18.65
C SER A 626 31.08 19.96 -18.41
N ALA A 627 31.81 18.86 -18.54
CA ALA A 627 31.32 17.52 -18.21
C ALA A 627 31.05 17.37 -16.71
N LEU A 628 31.91 17.89 -15.83
CA LEU A 628 31.70 17.88 -14.38
C LEU A 628 30.54 18.76 -13.96
N ILE A 629 30.40 19.97 -14.49
CA ILE A 629 29.27 20.88 -14.22
C ILE A 629 27.96 20.23 -14.67
N PHE A 630 27.95 19.67 -15.88
CA PHE A 630 26.76 18.95 -16.37
C PHE A 630 26.39 17.79 -15.43
N ASN A 631 27.38 17.01 -14.98
CA ASN A 631 27.17 15.91 -14.03
C ASN A 631 26.57 16.38 -12.69
N ALA A 632 26.99 17.54 -12.19
CA ALA A 632 26.44 18.13 -10.98
C ALA A 632 24.98 18.61 -11.17
N ILE A 633 24.67 19.22 -12.33
CA ILE A 633 23.36 19.80 -12.62
C ILE A 633 22.30 18.71 -12.93
N ILE A 634 22.68 17.62 -13.61
CA ILE A 634 21.71 16.61 -14.04
C ILE A 634 21.07 15.88 -12.85
N ILE A 635 21.78 15.74 -11.71
CA ILE A 635 21.23 15.13 -10.50
C ILE A 635 19.97 15.87 -10.00
N PRO A 636 20.03 17.19 -9.67
CA PRO A 636 18.84 17.91 -9.23
C PRO A 636 17.75 17.99 -10.31
N MET A 637 18.09 18.01 -11.60
CA MET A 637 17.13 18.00 -12.69
C MET A 637 16.31 16.69 -12.76
N LEU A 638 16.87 15.57 -12.33
CA LEU A 638 16.21 14.28 -12.32
C LEU A 638 15.42 14.01 -11.02
N ILE A 639 15.61 14.81 -9.96
CA ILE A 639 14.85 14.66 -8.69
C ILE A 639 13.33 14.67 -8.93
N PRO A 640 12.72 15.61 -9.66
CA PRO A 640 11.28 15.61 -9.91
C PRO A 640 10.80 14.32 -10.58
N LEU A 641 11.57 13.78 -11.53
CA LEU A 641 11.25 12.52 -12.20
C LEU A 641 11.36 11.32 -11.25
N ALA A 642 12.39 11.28 -10.40
CA ALA A 642 12.57 10.25 -9.39
C ALA A 642 11.41 10.27 -8.36
N MET A 643 10.98 11.47 -7.93
CA MET A 643 9.92 11.66 -6.95
C MET A 643 8.51 11.41 -7.49
N LYS A 644 8.20 11.90 -8.71
CA LYS A 644 6.90 11.70 -9.36
C LYS A 644 6.76 10.30 -9.94
N GLY A 645 7.85 9.71 -10.39
CA GLY A 645 7.89 8.47 -11.16
C GLY A 645 7.48 8.65 -12.62
N VAL A 646 7.83 7.64 -13.41
CA VAL A 646 7.41 7.51 -14.82
C VAL A 646 5.96 7.03 -14.85
N SER A 647 5.11 7.62 -15.70
CA SER A 647 3.71 7.21 -15.82
C SER A 647 3.62 5.74 -16.25
N TYR A 648 2.91 4.94 -15.47
CA TYR A 648 2.60 3.56 -15.82
C TYR A 648 1.58 3.53 -16.96
N LYS A 649 1.86 2.69 -17.95
CA LYS A 649 0.90 2.27 -18.98
C LYS A 649 1.02 0.77 -19.13
N PRO A 650 -0.07 0.00 -19.11
CA PRO A 650 -0.03 -1.43 -19.38
C PRO A 650 0.63 -1.71 -20.72
N MET A 651 1.68 -2.50 -20.73
CA MET A 651 2.42 -2.91 -21.95
C MET A 651 3.26 -4.14 -21.66
N THR A 652 3.64 -4.86 -22.73
CA THR A 652 4.52 -6.02 -22.60
C THR A 652 5.93 -5.63 -22.19
N ALA A 653 6.70 -6.57 -21.63
CA ALA A 653 8.09 -6.33 -21.24
C ALA A 653 8.96 -5.83 -22.40
N ASP A 654 8.79 -6.38 -23.62
CA ASP A 654 9.52 -5.96 -24.82
C ASP A 654 9.18 -4.52 -25.24
N GLN A 655 7.89 -4.17 -25.19
CA GLN A 655 7.44 -2.79 -25.50
C GLN A 655 7.99 -1.80 -24.46
N LEU A 656 8.00 -2.18 -23.19
CA LEU A 656 8.55 -1.38 -22.11
C LEU A 656 10.06 -1.17 -22.29
N LEU A 657 10.79 -2.24 -22.58
CA LEU A 657 12.24 -2.17 -22.85
C LEU A 657 12.52 -1.28 -24.05
N GLY A 658 11.82 -1.49 -25.17
CA GLY A 658 11.96 -0.67 -26.39
C GLY A 658 11.68 0.81 -26.13
N ARG A 659 10.61 1.12 -25.39
CA ARG A 659 10.27 2.50 -25.00
C ARG A 659 11.35 3.11 -24.09
N ASN A 660 11.85 2.37 -23.11
CA ASN A 660 12.88 2.86 -22.19
C ASN A 660 14.19 3.12 -22.95
N LEU A 661 14.60 2.23 -23.84
CA LEU A 661 15.78 2.43 -24.69
C LEU A 661 15.62 3.64 -25.63
N LEU A 662 14.46 3.82 -26.23
CA LEU A 662 14.21 4.94 -27.14
C LEU A 662 14.16 6.28 -26.37
N ILE A 663 13.40 6.38 -25.29
CA ILE A 663 13.21 7.67 -24.58
C ILE A 663 14.41 7.97 -23.68
N TYR A 664 14.79 7.04 -22.81
CA TYR A 664 15.79 7.27 -21.77
C TYR A 664 17.20 6.90 -22.23
N GLY A 665 17.36 5.89 -23.11
CA GLY A 665 18.65 5.56 -23.70
C GLY A 665 19.11 6.63 -24.70
N VAL A 666 18.31 6.88 -25.74
CA VAL A 666 18.63 7.92 -26.73
C VAL A 666 18.64 9.31 -26.10
N GLY A 667 17.65 9.62 -25.21
CA GLY A 667 17.65 10.88 -24.46
C GLY A 667 18.86 11.01 -23.55
N GLY A 668 19.29 9.92 -22.90
CA GLY A 668 20.49 9.88 -22.07
C GLY A 668 21.78 10.13 -22.85
N VAL A 669 21.82 9.85 -24.15
CA VAL A 669 22.95 10.22 -25.02
C VAL A 669 22.83 11.67 -25.50
N ILE A 670 21.68 12.08 -26.00
CA ILE A 670 21.50 13.41 -26.63
C ILE A 670 21.64 14.54 -25.60
N VAL A 671 21.01 14.39 -24.42
CA VAL A 671 20.98 15.46 -23.40
C VAL A 671 22.39 15.87 -22.94
N PRO A 672 23.35 14.96 -22.62
CA PRO A 672 24.72 15.36 -22.30
C PRO A 672 25.47 15.97 -23.49
N PHE A 673 25.27 15.47 -24.71
CA PHE A 673 25.91 16.07 -25.88
C PHE A 673 25.53 17.56 -26.03
N ILE A 674 24.26 17.88 -25.89
CA ILE A 674 23.76 19.26 -25.96
C ILE A 674 24.19 20.05 -24.70
N GLY A 675 23.98 19.50 -23.52
CA GLY A 675 24.22 20.18 -22.25
C GLY A 675 25.70 20.50 -22.03
N ILE A 676 26.57 19.53 -22.26
CA ILE A 676 28.04 19.74 -22.15
C ILE A 676 28.50 20.76 -23.16
N LYS A 677 28.03 20.72 -24.44
CA LYS A 677 28.43 21.71 -25.44
C LYS A 677 27.95 23.12 -25.07
N ILE A 678 26.75 23.29 -24.57
CA ILE A 678 26.26 24.61 -24.11
C ILE A 678 27.16 25.15 -22.99
N ILE A 679 27.50 24.33 -22.01
CA ILE A 679 28.38 24.72 -20.90
C ILE A 679 29.78 25.03 -21.40
N ASP A 680 30.32 24.25 -22.33
CA ASP A 680 31.64 24.45 -22.95
C ASP A 680 31.72 25.84 -23.64
N VAL A 681 30.72 26.19 -24.44
CA VAL A 681 30.65 27.51 -25.10
C VAL A 681 30.59 28.65 -24.09
N LEU A 682 29.82 28.48 -23.00
CA LEU A 682 29.77 29.48 -21.92
C LEU A 682 31.11 29.62 -21.20
N LEU A 683 31.78 28.51 -20.88
CA LEU A 683 33.09 28.52 -20.23
C LEU A 683 34.17 29.12 -21.15
N ALA A 684 34.18 28.76 -22.42
CA ALA A 684 35.13 29.31 -23.41
C ALA A 684 34.99 30.83 -23.61
N SER A 685 33.81 31.39 -23.29
CA SER A 685 33.60 32.85 -23.32
C SER A 685 34.10 33.57 -22.07
N ILE A 686 34.35 32.83 -20.97
CA ILE A 686 34.74 33.39 -19.66
C ILE A 686 36.23 33.14 -19.38
N LEU A 687 36.74 31.98 -19.78
CA LEU A 687 38.15 31.59 -19.62
C LEU A 687 39.00 32.05 -20.79
#